data_012475d040c60ac492037d90e477860f
#
_entry.id   012475d040c60ac492037d90e477860f
#
_cell.length_a   1.000
_cell.length_b   1.000
_cell.length_c   1.000
_cell.angle_alpha   90.00
_cell.angle_beta   90.00
_cell.angle_gamma   90.00
#
_symmetry.space_group_name_H-M   'P 1'
#
loop_
_entity.id
_entity.type
_entity.pdbx_description
1 polymer ?
#
loop_
_entity_poly.entity_id
_entity_poly.type
_entity_poly.pdbx_seq_one_letter_code
_entity_poly.pdbx_strand_id
1 'polypeptide(L)'
;MQTWKKKLVVSQIALACTLAIASQANAKDISGTTYNTYGYDNTVTTPWYNGYADWDYSGSAHNGDIYPVINKSIVNGVISTYNLDDGINGRANALSISNSTINGMITSQCMSDDCTDGQNSDGTDHKQYDRFSLTVDNSTINDTYEHYAYDVVNGDKTETHYLDTYALGNAITLDTESDIVIQNNSHVAGITLAQGYNYPDNTPYDSTVGVANSSHVFTDTLVVKDSVLTSGAYSDLGTDGFYGQSAKPSDYDGSTNAGNDDAALIVSSGTLDNPGNRSDNAMQTTAIFDHSTVTGDILFTSTFDNNFYPNGDPATDTTDDGVSNPTTNGWDGTDKLDVTLTNGSKWVGAAVSNAEVSNLDDIVTAKMYGLGYTGVDWTSLSPNSIWPGSTLDTNGHVAGEEVYQSGLFNITLDNGSEWDTRKVSNIDKLAVNNQSQVNVENSGLLADSITLTNGSSLNIGDSGGVATDSLYLDSYSRAALTEETAELYANTITVDNGAELALGLGQVDTHNMVLTDGGVLNVASRDYVLNSDLNNARYTTNDKSKAEYDYGVVALNSDGHLAVNGEVAGNYKVRIDNATGAGKVADYKGNEVIRVYDNNADTQATFTAANKADLGAYTYQAQQQGDTVVLHQEELTDYANMALSIPSANTNIWNLEQDAVGNRLTNSRHGLADKGGAWVSYFGGNFDGDNGVINYDQDVNGVMVGLDTQIDGNNAKWILGGAAGFAKGDVSDHSGQVDQDSQTAMIYSSAYFANNVFVDGSLNYTRFNNDLSATMSNGQYVDGNTTSDAWGFGLKLGYDWKPNTSGYVTPYAAVSGLFQSGDSYQLSNDMRMDGQSYDSMRYETGIDAGYTFNYGGDQALTPHFTLAYVYDDSSNDANVNGDSIDNGVKGSAVRVGLGTQFSFTKNFSTYTEANYLGGGDVDQNWGANLGVKYTW
;
A
#
# COMPACT_ATOMS: atom_id res chain seq x y z
N MET A 1 2.13 -25.27 -10.63
CA MET A 1 1.43 -26.36 -11.38
C MET A 1 0.07 -25.90 -11.96
N GLN A 2 -0.64 -24.97 -11.35
CA GLN A 2 -1.92 -24.44 -11.89
C GLN A 2 -1.75 -23.57 -13.15
N THR A 3 -0.72 -22.73 -13.21
CA THR A 3 -0.44 -21.85 -14.37
C THR A 3 -0.15 -22.64 -15.68
N TRP A 4 0.37 -23.84 -15.57
CA TRP A 4 0.59 -24.70 -16.74
C TRP A 4 -0.71 -25.29 -17.28
N LYS A 5 -1.66 -25.61 -16.40
CA LYS A 5 -2.98 -26.13 -16.82
C LYS A 5 -3.81 -25.07 -17.54
N LYS A 6 -3.81 -23.80 -17.05
CA LYS A 6 -4.53 -22.68 -17.69
C LYS A 6 -3.96 -22.35 -19.08
N LYS A 7 -2.63 -22.31 -19.25
CA LYS A 7 -2.01 -22.13 -20.58
C LYS A 7 -2.31 -23.28 -21.55
N LEU A 8 -2.47 -24.50 -21.03
CA LEU A 8 -2.81 -25.67 -21.87
C LEU A 8 -4.25 -25.59 -22.35
N VAL A 9 -5.19 -25.11 -21.53
CA VAL A 9 -6.61 -24.95 -21.87
C VAL A 9 -6.78 -23.91 -22.99
N VAL A 10 -6.19 -22.73 -22.83
CA VAL A 10 -6.27 -21.65 -23.84
C VAL A 10 -5.64 -22.09 -25.17
N SER A 11 -4.51 -22.80 -25.13
CA SER A 11 -3.87 -23.30 -26.35
C SER A 11 -4.67 -24.46 -27.02
N GLN A 12 -5.37 -25.26 -26.23
CA GLN A 12 -6.20 -26.34 -26.76
C GLN A 12 -7.49 -25.83 -27.40
N ILE A 13 -8.10 -24.78 -26.81
CA ILE A 13 -9.31 -24.15 -27.36
C ILE A 13 -8.97 -23.43 -28.67
N ALA A 14 -7.91 -22.64 -28.70
CA ALA A 14 -7.45 -22.01 -29.95
C ALA A 14 -7.11 -23.02 -31.05
N LEU A 15 -6.54 -24.15 -30.65
CA LEU A 15 -6.24 -25.26 -31.62
C LEU A 15 -7.50 -26.00 -32.08
N ALA A 16 -8.49 -26.17 -31.17
CA ALA A 16 -9.76 -26.79 -31.52
C ALA A 16 -10.58 -25.94 -32.51
N CYS A 17 -10.64 -24.64 -32.27
CA CYS A 17 -11.27 -23.66 -33.18
C CYS A 17 -10.60 -23.64 -34.55
N THR A 18 -9.27 -23.69 -34.60
CA THR A 18 -8.52 -23.72 -35.88
C THR A 18 -8.70 -25.07 -36.63
N LEU A 19 -8.82 -26.16 -35.90
CA LEU A 19 -9.04 -27.50 -36.52
C LEU A 19 -10.47 -27.71 -37.00
N ALA A 20 -11.47 -27.15 -36.33
CA ALA A 20 -12.88 -27.22 -36.74
C ALA A 20 -13.11 -26.48 -38.07
N ILE A 21 -12.46 -25.36 -38.31
CA ILE A 21 -12.53 -24.56 -39.54
C ILE A 21 -11.90 -25.32 -40.72
N ALA A 22 -10.87 -26.12 -40.46
CA ALA A 22 -10.16 -26.88 -41.54
C ALA A 22 -10.93 -28.10 -42.11
N SER A 23 -12.01 -28.52 -41.47
CA SER A 23 -12.74 -29.73 -41.83
C SER A 23 -13.98 -29.53 -42.75
N GLN A 24 -14.31 -28.27 -43.11
CA GLN A 24 -15.51 -28.00 -43.92
C GLN A 24 -15.19 -27.87 -45.42
N ALA A 25 -15.55 -28.88 -46.16
CA ALA A 25 -15.15 -29.05 -47.59
C ALA A 25 -15.91 -28.16 -48.59
N ASN A 26 -16.96 -27.39 -48.19
CA ASN A 26 -17.78 -26.55 -49.08
C ASN A 26 -17.96 -25.12 -48.58
N ALA A 27 -17.04 -24.65 -47.73
CA ALA A 27 -17.12 -23.34 -47.11
C ALA A 27 -16.80 -22.20 -48.10
N LYS A 28 -17.59 -21.14 -48.12
CA LYS A 28 -17.31 -19.91 -48.82
C LYS A 28 -16.85 -18.82 -47.82
N ASP A 29 -15.82 -18.09 -48.19
CA ASP A 29 -15.32 -17.01 -47.34
C ASP A 29 -15.94 -15.68 -47.78
N ILE A 30 -16.43 -14.85 -46.86
CA ILE A 30 -16.70 -13.44 -47.10
C ILE A 30 -15.40 -12.69 -46.92
N SER A 31 -14.89 -12.10 -47.96
CA SER A 31 -13.62 -11.39 -47.93
C SER A 31 -13.62 -10.12 -48.73
N GLY A 32 -13.26 -8.98 -48.05
CA GLY A 32 -13.00 -7.68 -48.67
C GLY A 32 -14.23 -6.97 -49.23
N THR A 33 -15.42 -7.24 -48.69
CA THR A 33 -16.70 -6.68 -49.17
C THR A 33 -17.54 -6.11 -48.03
N THR A 34 -18.46 -5.22 -48.37
CA THR A 34 -19.61 -4.93 -47.49
C THR A 34 -20.72 -5.87 -47.85
N TYR A 35 -21.21 -6.60 -46.88
CA TYR A 35 -22.27 -7.58 -47.03
C TYR A 35 -23.46 -7.12 -46.17
N ASN A 36 -24.60 -6.91 -46.79
CA ASN A 36 -25.84 -6.65 -46.09
C ASN A 36 -26.65 -7.93 -46.10
N THR A 37 -27.06 -8.37 -44.95
CA THR A 37 -27.71 -9.64 -44.73
C THR A 37 -29.16 -9.64 -45.20
N TYR A 38 -29.60 -8.58 -45.91
CA TYR A 38 -30.95 -8.47 -46.40
C TYR A 38 -31.21 -9.24 -47.66
N GLY A 39 -31.88 -10.33 -47.56
CA GLY A 39 -32.66 -10.84 -48.68
C GLY A 39 -33.88 -9.95 -48.90
N TYR A 40 -33.83 -9.07 -49.86
CA TYR A 40 -34.96 -8.19 -50.17
C TYR A 40 -36.00 -8.94 -50.98
N ASP A 41 -37.09 -9.39 -50.32
CA ASP A 41 -38.30 -9.79 -51.02
C ASP A 41 -39.30 -8.65 -50.95
N ASN A 42 -39.51 -7.99 -52.06
CA ASN A 42 -40.43 -6.88 -52.23
C ASN A 42 -41.92 -7.20 -51.94
N THR A 43 -42.20 -8.38 -51.52
CA THR A 43 -43.59 -8.87 -51.32
C THR A 43 -44.02 -8.90 -49.84
N VAL A 44 -43.10 -8.70 -48.87
CA VAL A 44 -43.41 -8.77 -47.44
C VAL A 44 -43.73 -7.39 -46.93
N THR A 45 -44.97 -7.21 -46.48
CA THR A 45 -45.56 -5.93 -46.03
C THR A 45 -45.35 -5.60 -44.55
N THR A 46 -44.54 -6.39 -43.85
CA THR A 46 -44.21 -6.19 -42.46
C THR A 46 -42.70 -6.03 -42.28
N PRO A 47 -42.21 -4.97 -41.57
CA PRO A 47 -40.79 -4.70 -41.40
C PRO A 47 -40.00 -5.76 -40.62
N TRP A 48 -40.69 -6.67 -40.03
CA TRP A 48 -40.14 -7.63 -39.09
C TRP A 48 -39.40 -8.82 -39.69
N TYR A 49 -39.63 -9.12 -40.95
CA TYR A 49 -39.07 -10.32 -41.60
C TYR A 49 -37.78 -10.06 -42.38
N ASN A 50 -37.30 -8.84 -42.49
CA ASN A 50 -36.27 -8.54 -43.47
C ASN A 50 -34.90 -8.24 -42.85
N GLY A 51 -34.67 -8.55 -41.57
CA GLY A 51 -33.46 -8.24 -40.86
C GLY A 51 -32.50 -9.39 -40.60
N TYR A 52 -32.78 -10.56 -41.12
CA TYR A 52 -31.97 -11.73 -40.84
C TYR A 52 -30.93 -12.00 -41.90
N ALA A 53 -29.68 -12.12 -41.54
CA ALA A 53 -28.73 -12.83 -42.37
C ALA A 53 -29.05 -14.31 -42.20
N ASP A 54 -29.86 -14.76 -43.08
CA ASP A 54 -30.04 -16.18 -43.28
C ASP A 54 -28.76 -16.70 -43.90
N TRP A 55 -27.93 -17.33 -43.09
CA TRP A 55 -26.80 -18.08 -43.62
C TRP A 55 -27.29 -19.27 -44.42
N ASP A 56 -28.60 -19.59 -44.40
CA ASP A 56 -29.19 -20.66 -45.20
C ASP A 56 -30.71 -20.60 -45.36
N TYR A 57 -31.37 -19.47 -45.12
CA TYR A 57 -32.81 -19.41 -45.19
C TYR A 57 -33.35 -18.45 -46.28
N SER A 58 -33.41 -18.94 -47.44
CA SER A 58 -34.41 -18.58 -48.40
C SER A 58 -34.58 -19.73 -49.37
N GLY A 59 -35.67 -20.42 -49.28
CA GLY A 59 -36.06 -21.58 -50.03
C GLY A 59 -35.86 -21.56 -51.55
N SER A 60 -34.82 -20.92 -52.09
CA SER A 60 -34.56 -21.04 -53.54
C SER A 60 -33.17 -20.59 -53.99
N ALA A 61 -32.29 -20.01 -53.22
CA ALA A 61 -31.04 -19.47 -53.78
C ALA A 61 -29.72 -19.86 -53.14
N HIS A 62 -29.72 -20.33 -51.90
CA HIS A 62 -28.45 -20.54 -51.18
C HIS A 62 -28.34 -21.88 -50.42
N ASN A 63 -29.12 -22.84 -50.80
CA ASN A 63 -29.11 -24.14 -50.16
C ASN A 63 -27.69 -24.73 -50.18
N GLY A 64 -27.04 -24.74 -49.00
CA GLY A 64 -25.76 -25.43 -48.78
C GLY A 64 -24.52 -24.52 -48.76
N ASP A 65 -24.64 -23.22 -48.76
CA ASP A 65 -23.49 -22.30 -48.63
C ASP A 65 -23.24 -21.97 -47.17
N ILE A 66 -22.19 -22.51 -46.58
CA ILE A 66 -21.71 -22.19 -45.25
C ILE A 66 -20.58 -21.20 -45.38
N TYR A 67 -20.59 -20.12 -44.59
CA TYR A 67 -19.54 -19.08 -44.57
C TYR A 67 -18.80 -19.06 -43.21
N PRO A 68 -17.94 -19.99 -42.94
CA PRO A 68 -17.27 -20.11 -41.65
C PRO A 68 -16.20 -19.03 -41.43
N VAL A 69 -15.86 -18.25 -42.45
CA VAL A 69 -14.82 -17.25 -42.40
C VAL A 69 -15.30 -15.92 -42.94
N ILE A 70 -15.24 -14.87 -42.11
CA ILE A 70 -15.46 -13.47 -42.49
C ILE A 70 -14.14 -12.73 -42.30
N ASN A 71 -13.60 -12.19 -43.38
CA ASN A 71 -12.32 -11.51 -43.31
C ASN A 71 -12.31 -10.18 -44.06
N LYS A 72 -11.79 -9.10 -43.44
CA LYS A 72 -11.69 -7.78 -44.04
C LYS A 72 -13.01 -7.27 -44.63
N SER A 73 -14.10 -7.52 -43.93
CA SER A 73 -15.45 -7.24 -44.43
C SER A 73 -16.26 -6.45 -43.44
N ILE A 74 -17.31 -5.83 -43.92
CA ILE A 74 -18.35 -5.22 -43.12
C ILE A 74 -19.61 -6.03 -43.33
N VAL A 75 -20.21 -6.51 -42.28
CA VAL A 75 -21.50 -7.22 -42.31
C VAL A 75 -22.51 -6.39 -41.53
N ASN A 76 -23.60 -6.04 -42.18
CA ASN A 76 -24.70 -5.31 -41.56
C ASN A 76 -25.88 -6.26 -41.40
N GLY A 77 -26.38 -6.38 -40.17
CA GLY A 77 -27.52 -7.21 -39.77
C GLY A 77 -27.17 -8.42 -38.91
N VAL A 78 -28.12 -9.32 -38.81
CA VAL A 78 -27.99 -10.50 -37.92
C VAL A 78 -27.29 -11.65 -38.59
N ILE A 79 -26.37 -12.31 -37.95
CA ILE A 79 -25.73 -13.54 -38.31
C ILE A 79 -26.32 -14.63 -37.43
N SER A 80 -27.17 -15.49 -37.99
CA SER A 80 -27.68 -16.67 -37.31
C SER A 80 -26.86 -17.89 -37.63
N THR A 81 -26.51 -18.67 -36.66
CA THR A 81 -25.76 -19.90 -36.81
C THR A 81 -26.66 -21.15 -36.71
N TYR A 82 -27.95 -20.94 -36.51
CA TYR A 82 -28.92 -22.00 -36.44
C TYR A 82 -29.33 -22.43 -37.84
N ASN A 83 -29.20 -23.71 -38.12
CA ASN A 83 -29.60 -24.30 -39.40
C ASN A 83 -30.92 -25.06 -39.22
N LEU A 84 -31.96 -24.56 -39.86
CA LEU A 84 -33.33 -25.13 -39.80
C LEU A 84 -33.56 -26.27 -40.77
N ASP A 85 -32.66 -26.52 -41.69
CA ASP A 85 -33.01 -27.45 -42.79
C ASP A 85 -32.29 -28.81 -42.72
N ASP A 86 -33.14 -29.76 -42.65
CA ASP A 86 -33.02 -31.11 -43.15
C ASP A 86 -31.62 -31.69 -43.24
N GLY A 87 -31.24 -32.21 -42.20
CA GLY A 87 -30.46 -33.41 -42.17
C GLY A 87 -29.32 -33.48 -43.19
N ILE A 88 -28.22 -33.68 -42.67
CA ILE A 88 -27.08 -34.23 -43.38
C ILE A 88 -26.15 -33.12 -43.92
N ASN A 89 -25.24 -32.70 -43.18
CA ASN A 89 -23.94 -32.19 -43.62
C ASN A 89 -23.68 -30.70 -43.66
N GLY A 90 -24.31 -29.86 -42.83
CA GLY A 90 -23.96 -28.53 -43.06
C GLY A 90 -24.11 -27.55 -41.86
N ARG A 91 -24.14 -28.02 -40.62
CA ARG A 91 -24.06 -27.12 -39.49
C ARG A 91 -22.68 -26.45 -39.40
N ALA A 92 -22.63 -25.15 -39.51
CA ALA A 92 -21.39 -24.40 -39.22
C ALA A 92 -21.11 -24.48 -37.74
N ASN A 93 -20.36 -25.48 -37.26
CA ASN A 93 -19.97 -25.57 -35.86
C ASN A 93 -18.88 -24.57 -35.49
N ALA A 94 -18.47 -23.70 -36.42
CA ALA A 94 -17.43 -22.73 -36.22
C ALA A 94 -17.59 -21.50 -37.11
N LEU A 95 -17.37 -20.29 -36.52
CA LEU A 95 -17.32 -19.02 -37.21
C LEU A 95 -16.02 -18.29 -36.85
N SER A 96 -15.28 -17.85 -37.85
CA SER A 96 -14.08 -17.05 -37.68
C SER A 96 -14.25 -15.67 -38.30
N ILE A 97 -14.13 -14.61 -37.52
CA ILE A 97 -14.24 -13.22 -37.95
C ILE A 97 -12.87 -12.59 -37.76
N SER A 98 -12.29 -12.06 -38.83
CA SER A 98 -10.99 -11.39 -38.74
C SER A 98 -10.95 -10.07 -39.50
N ASN A 99 -10.31 -9.06 -38.92
CA ASN A 99 -10.14 -7.73 -39.50
C ASN A 99 -11.44 -7.15 -40.07
N SER A 100 -12.56 -7.40 -39.37
CA SER A 100 -13.91 -7.14 -39.90
C SER A 100 -14.76 -6.31 -38.91
N THR A 101 -15.85 -5.75 -39.41
CA THR A 101 -16.86 -5.08 -38.59
C THR A 101 -18.20 -5.74 -38.80
N ILE A 102 -18.82 -6.18 -37.74
CA ILE A 102 -20.19 -6.69 -37.75
C ILE A 102 -21.06 -5.62 -37.08
N ASN A 103 -22.01 -5.04 -37.78
CA ASN A 103 -23.01 -4.12 -37.28
C ASN A 103 -24.31 -4.93 -37.16
N GLY A 104 -24.56 -5.49 -35.98
CA GLY A 104 -25.69 -6.34 -35.72
C GLY A 104 -25.39 -7.44 -34.72
N MET A 105 -26.15 -8.51 -34.71
CA MET A 105 -26.08 -9.54 -33.72
C MET A 105 -25.58 -10.87 -34.33
N ILE A 106 -24.75 -11.61 -33.59
CA ILE A 106 -24.44 -13.01 -33.86
C ILE A 106 -25.29 -13.85 -32.91
N THR A 107 -26.12 -14.73 -33.44
CA THR A 107 -27.02 -15.55 -32.61
C THR A 107 -27.03 -17.00 -33.08
N SER A 108 -27.17 -17.89 -32.10
CA SER A 108 -27.51 -19.30 -32.38
C SER A 108 -28.99 -19.59 -32.18
N GLN A 109 -29.75 -18.61 -31.76
CA GLN A 109 -31.16 -18.75 -31.46
C GLN A 109 -31.97 -19.11 -32.72
N CYS A 110 -32.92 -20.02 -32.59
CA CYS A 110 -33.93 -20.26 -33.61
C CYS A 110 -34.91 -19.10 -33.67
N MET A 111 -35.03 -18.51 -34.84
CA MET A 111 -35.81 -17.30 -35.08
C MET A 111 -37.09 -17.53 -35.90
N SER A 112 -37.53 -18.76 -36.03
CA SER A 112 -38.75 -19.07 -36.79
C SER A 112 -39.74 -19.90 -35.95
N ASP A 113 -41.06 -19.75 -36.29
CA ASP A 113 -42.13 -20.56 -35.67
C ASP A 113 -41.98 -22.07 -35.92
N ASP A 114 -41.10 -22.45 -36.87
CA ASP A 114 -40.87 -23.84 -37.26
C ASP A 114 -39.79 -24.52 -36.39
N CYS A 115 -39.12 -23.82 -35.47
CA CYS A 115 -38.15 -24.41 -34.56
C CYS A 115 -38.80 -25.34 -33.52
N THR A 116 -40.14 -25.35 -33.45
CA THR A 116 -40.88 -26.25 -32.57
C THR A 116 -41.04 -27.65 -33.09
N ASP A 117 -40.76 -27.88 -34.39
CA ASP A 117 -40.93 -29.21 -34.97
C ASP A 117 -39.61 -29.93 -34.97
N GLY A 118 -39.17 -30.39 -33.81
CA GLY A 118 -37.90 -31.09 -33.58
C GLY A 118 -37.83 -32.50 -34.15
N GLN A 119 -38.55 -32.82 -35.22
CA GLN A 119 -38.47 -34.15 -35.80
C GLN A 119 -37.94 -34.11 -37.25
N ASN A 120 -36.96 -34.95 -37.54
CA ASN A 120 -36.56 -35.26 -38.90
C ASN A 120 -37.74 -35.84 -39.66
N SER A 121 -37.75 -35.70 -40.98
CA SER A 121 -38.76 -36.27 -41.87
C SER A 121 -38.88 -37.83 -41.78
N ASP A 122 -37.94 -38.48 -41.09
CA ASP A 122 -37.92 -39.91 -40.77
C ASP A 122 -38.41 -40.24 -39.36
N GLY A 123 -38.84 -39.22 -38.57
CA GLY A 123 -39.33 -39.43 -37.22
C GLY A 123 -38.21 -39.58 -36.16
N THR A 124 -36.97 -39.26 -36.48
CA THR A 124 -35.88 -39.20 -35.50
C THR A 124 -35.70 -37.79 -34.98
N ASP A 125 -35.44 -37.64 -33.68
CA ASP A 125 -35.26 -36.36 -33.05
C ASP A 125 -33.97 -35.70 -33.48
N HIS A 126 -34.00 -34.37 -33.66
CA HIS A 126 -32.79 -33.57 -33.90
C HIS A 126 -31.94 -33.57 -32.64
N LYS A 127 -30.70 -34.04 -32.75
CA LYS A 127 -29.73 -33.91 -31.64
C LYS A 127 -29.04 -32.56 -31.72
N GLN A 128 -29.41 -31.63 -30.87
CA GLN A 128 -28.88 -30.28 -30.86
C GLN A 128 -27.70 -30.13 -29.88
N TYR A 129 -26.76 -31.06 -29.86
CA TYR A 129 -25.59 -31.00 -28.97
C TYR A 129 -24.30 -30.57 -29.67
N ASP A 130 -24.41 -29.90 -30.79
CA ASP A 130 -23.21 -29.46 -31.49
C ASP A 130 -22.66 -28.19 -30.84
N ARG A 131 -21.48 -28.29 -30.27
CA ARG A 131 -20.73 -27.19 -29.71
C ARG A 131 -20.40 -26.16 -30.79
N PHE A 132 -20.64 -24.88 -30.52
CA PHE A 132 -20.35 -23.79 -31.43
C PHE A 132 -19.02 -23.13 -31.08
N SER A 133 -18.12 -22.95 -32.05
CA SER A 133 -16.84 -22.25 -31.84
C SER A 133 -16.82 -20.90 -32.55
N LEU A 134 -16.63 -19.81 -31.82
CA LEU A 134 -16.53 -18.46 -32.34
C LEU A 134 -15.13 -17.88 -32.09
N THR A 135 -14.49 -17.42 -33.16
CA THR A 135 -13.24 -16.65 -33.06
C THR A 135 -13.43 -15.26 -33.64
N VAL A 136 -13.14 -14.23 -32.83
CA VAL A 136 -13.15 -12.80 -33.21
C VAL A 136 -11.73 -12.28 -33.09
N ASP A 137 -11.12 -11.90 -34.22
CA ASP A 137 -9.72 -11.52 -34.28
C ASP A 137 -9.58 -10.14 -34.93
N ASN A 138 -9.00 -9.16 -34.21
CA ASN A 138 -8.83 -7.78 -34.67
C ASN A 138 -10.10 -7.21 -35.34
N SER A 139 -11.24 -7.40 -34.70
CA SER A 139 -12.55 -7.12 -35.28
C SER A 139 -13.48 -6.43 -34.30
N THR A 140 -14.49 -5.74 -34.82
CA THR A 140 -15.50 -5.05 -34.01
C THR A 140 -16.86 -5.71 -34.23
N ILE A 141 -17.57 -6.02 -33.17
CA ILE A 141 -18.95 -6.50 -33.21
C ILE A 141 -19.80 -5.53 -32.42
N ASN A 142 -20.61 -4.78 -33.14
CA ASN A 142 -21.52 -3.77 -32.58
C ASN A 142 -22.92 -4.39 -32.44
N ASP A 143 -23.62 -3.94 -31.43
CA ASP A 143 -24.99 -4.31 -31.10
C ASP A 143 -26.04 -3.50 -31.87
N THR A 144 -25.62 -2.51 -32.61
CA THR A 144 -26.47 -1.59 -33.35
C THR A 144 -26.29 -1.71 -34.86
N TYR A 145 -27.35 -1.64 -35.58
CA TYR A 145 -27.28 -1.51 -37.03
C TYR A 145 -28.25 -0.46 -37.58
N GLU A 146 -27.84 0.17 -38.67
CA GLU A 146 -28.69 1.12 -39.40
C GLU A 146 -29.49 0.36 -40.44
N HIS A 147 -30.81 0.48 -40.36
CA HIS A 147 -31.70 -0.06 -41.37
C HIS A 147 -31.88 0.96 -42.50
N TYR A 148 -31.66 0.50 -43.73
CA TYR A 148 -31.81 1.38 -44.91
C TYR A 148 -33.27 1.67 -45.23
N ALA A 149 -33.45 2.75 -45.99
CA ALA A 149 -34.75 3.14 -46.55
C ALA A 149 -35.37 2.03 -47.37
N TYR A 150 -36.59 1.73 -47.10
CA TYR A 150 -37.37 0.79 -47.91
C TYR A 150 -38.53 1.50 -48.55
N ASP A 151 -38.91 1.11 -49.81
CA ASP A 151 -40.01 1.67 -50.53
C ASP A 151 -41.27 0.83 -50.32
N VAL A 152 -42.25 1.45 -49.71
CA VAL A 152 -43.61 0.86 -49.61
C VAL A 152 -44.43 1.28 -50.81
N VAL A 153 -44.77 0.32 -51.66
CA VAL A 153 -45.66 0.56 -52.79
C VAL A 153 -47.11 0.36 -52.38
N ASN A 154 -47.83 1.42 -52.23
CA ASN A 154 -49.24 1.40 -51.87
C ASN A 154 -50.07 1.88 -53.11
N GLY A 155 -50.46 0.93 -53.96
CA GLY A 155 -51.06 1.19 -55.23
C GLY A 155 -50.11 1.90 -56.22
N ASP A 156 -50.46 3.08 -56.73
CA ASP A 156 -49.61 3.85 -57.65
C ASP A 156 -48.60 4.81 -56.96
N LYS A 157 -48.46 4.74 -55.63
CA LYS A 157 -47.55 5.56 -54.83
C LYS A 157 -46.47 4.72 -54.19
N THR A 158 -45.23 5.12 -54.37
CA THR A 158 -44.06 4.63 -53.65
C THR A 158 -43.73 5.65 -52.57
N GLU A 159 -43.78 5.23 -51.30
CA GLU A 159 -43.32 6.04 -50.17
C GLU A 159 -42.07 5.37 -49.61
N THR A 160 -40.99 6.14 -49.51
CA THR A 160 -39.74 5.70 -48.91
C THR A 160 -39.83 5.92 -47.40
N HIS A 161 -39.75 4.85 -46.63
CA HIS A 161 -39.69 4.88 -45.17
C HIS A 161 -38.23 4.72 -44.74
N TYR A 162 -37.80 5.54 -43.78
CA TYR A 162 -36.51 5.41 -43.15
C TYR A 162 -36.72 4.78 -41.78
N LEU A 163 -36.00 3.74 -41.48
CA LEU A 163 -36.00 3.15 -40.16
C LEU A 163 -34.82 3.68 -39.38
N ASP A 164 -35.05 3.94 -38.15
CA ASP A 164 -34.06 4.46 -37.24
C ASP A 164 -32.99 3.36 -36.86
N THR A 165 -31.95 3.78 -36.23
CA THR A 165 -30.92 2.88 -35.68
C THR A 165 -31.53 2.01 -34.58
N TYR A 166 -31.35 0.71 -34.69
CA TYR A 166 -31.81 -0.25 -33.66
C TYR A 166 -30.65 -0.71 -32.81
N ALA A 167 -30.84 -0.72 -31.50
CA ALA A 167 -30.00 -1.44 -30.58
C ALA A 167 -30.61 -2.83 -30.31
N LEU A 168 -29.81 -3.88 -30.48
CA LEU A 168 -30.30 -5.26 -30.46
C LEU A 168 -30.05 -5.95 -29.12
N GLY A 169 -29.51 -5.23 -28.14
CA GLY A 169 -29.02 -5.83 -26.93
C GLY A 169 -27.58 -6.32 -27.09
N ASN A 170 -27.24 -7.47 -26.51
CA ASN A 170 -25.87 -7.98 -26.64
C ASN A 170 -25.55 -8.42 -28.06
N ALA A 171 -24.38 -8.03 -28.54
CA ALA A 171 -23.95 -8.28 -29.91
C ALA A 171 -23.70 -9.78 -30.23
N ILE A 172 -23.44 -10.58 -29.22
CA ILE A 172 -23.33 -12.03 -29.31
C ILE A 172 -24.35 -12.65 -28.37
N THR A 173 -25.28 -13.43 -28.90
CA THR A 173 -26.30 -14.10 -28.11
C THR A 173 -26.40 -15.56 -28.53
N LEU A 174 -25.95 -16.45 -27.69
CA LEU A 174 -25.84 -17.88 -27.97
C LEU A 174 -26.62 -18.69 -26.95
N ASP A 175 -27.35 -19.65 -27.44
CA ASP A 175 -28.16 -20.63 -26.72
C ASP A 175 -27.69 -22.09 -26.92
N THR A 176 -26.43 -22.23 -27.25
CA THR A 176 -25.75 -23.55 -27.46
C THR A 176 -24.46 -23.59 -26.69
N GLU A 177 -23.96 -24.76 -26.35
CA GLU A 177 -22.60 -24.90 -25.82
C GLU A 177 -21.59 -24.22 -26.73
N SER A 178 -20.77 -23.31 -26.14
CA SER A 178 -19.97 -22.42 -26.96
C SER A 178 -18.51 -22.34 -26.47
N ASP A 179 -17.60 -22.26 -27.46
CA ASP A 179 -16.21 -21.90 -27.27
C ASP A 179 -15.94 -20.58 -27.99
N ILE A 180 -15.81 -19.49 -27.24
CA ILE A 180 -15.63 -18.12 -27.75
C ILE A 180 -14.24 -17.64 -27.48
N VAL A 181 -13.54 -17.18 -28.50
CA VAL A 181 -12.23 -16.52 -28.41
C VAL A 181 -12.30 -15.14 -29.05
N ILE A 182 -12.12 -14.09 -28.30
CA ILE A 182 -12.04 -12.69 -28.73
C ILE A 182 -10.60 -12.23 -28.48
N GLN A 183 -9.91 -11.79 -29.53
CA GLN A 183 -8.49 -11.50 -29.39
C GLN A 183 -7.99 -10.37 -30.29
N ASN A 184 -6.73 -9.92 -30.01
CA ASN A 184 -5.98 -9.03 -30.86
C ASN A 184 -6.69 -7.70 -31.17
N ASN A 185 -6.99 -6.94 -30.08
CA ASN A 185 -7.61 -5.62 -30.16
C ASN A 185 -9.03 -5.65 -30.79
N SER A 186 -9.77 -6.71 -30.50
CA SER A 186 -11.19 -6.79 -30.87
C SER A 186 -12.06 -6.04 -29.88
N HIS A 187 -13.21 -5.60 -30.34
CA HIS A 187 -14.22 -4.93 -29.52
C HIS A 187 -15.57 -5.62 -29.74
N VAL A 188 -16.22 -6.01 -28.63
CA VAL A 188 -17.54 -6.65 -28.65
C VAL A 188 -18.48 -5.91 -27.69
N ALA A 189 -19.69 -5.59 -28.17
CA ALA A 189 -20.72 -4.89 -27.43
C ALA A 189 -21.71 -5.89 -26.82
N GLY A 190 -21.29 -6.56 -25.73
CA GLY A 190 -22.10 -7.48 -24.94
C GLY A 190 -22.18 -8.91 -25.47
N ILE A 191 -22.24 -9.84 -24.53
CA ILE A 191 -22.34 -11.28 -24.78
C ILE A 191 -23.43 -11.86 -23.87
N THR A 192 -24.32 -12.65 -24.44
CA THR A 192 -25.29 -13.49 -23.72
C THR A 192 -25.04 -14.96 -24.04
N LEU A 193 -24.84 -15.76 -23.00
CA LEU A 193 -24.75 -17.19 -23.05
C LEU A 193 -25.91 -17.79 -22.26
N ALA A 194 -26.76 -18.52 -22.93
CA ALA A 194 -27.92 -19.16 -22.32
C ALA A 194 -27.93 -20.65 -22.67
N GLN A 195 -28.66 -21.41 -21.88
CA GLN A 195 -28.95 -22.79 -22.28
C GLN A 195 -30.01 -22.76 -23.38
N GLY A 196 -29.77 -23.52 -24.41
CA GLY A 196 -30.75 -23.75 -25.47
C GLY A 196 -32.03 -24.37 -24.91
N TYR A 197 -33.09 -24.12 -25.64
CA TYR A 197 -34.38 -24.74 -25.31
C TYR A 197 -34.18 -26.26 -25.28
N ASN A 198 -34.06 -26.82 -24.09
CA ASN A 198 -34.11 -28.24 -23.93
C ASN A 198 -35.55 -28.68 -24.06
N TYR A 199 -35.94 -28.93 -25.31
CA TYR A 199 -37.09 -29.81 -25.43
C TYR A 199 -36.74 -31.08 -24.65
N PRO A 200 -37.65 -31.54 -23.82
CA PRO A 200 -37.50 -32.82 -23.12
C PRO A 200 -37.22 -33.99 -24.07
N ASP A 201 -37.31 -33.79 -25.37
CA ASP A 201 -37.08 -34.76 -26.43
C ASP A 201 -35.60 -34.89 -26.88
N ASN A 202 -34.73 -33.98 -26.44
CA ASN A 202 -33.27 -34.05 -26.77
C ASN A 202 -32.45 -34.89 -25.79
N THR A 203 -32.92 -35.16 -24.61
CA THR A 203 -32.44 -36.30 -23.84
C THR A 203 -33.04 -37.56 -24.51
N PRO A 204 -32.28 -38.67 -24.67
CA PRO A 204 -32.91 -39.90 -25.05
C PRO A 204 -33.96 -40.22 -23.99
N TYR A 205 -35.22 -39.80 -24.26
CA TYR A 205 -36.39 -40.12 -23.46
C TYR A 205 -36.42 -41.65 -23.42
N ASP A 206 -36.02 -42.18 -22.27
CA ASP A 206 -36.22 -43.58 -22.03
C ASP A 206 -37.71 -43.78 -21.75
N SER A 207 -38.46 -44.03 -22.80
CA SER A 207 -39.88 -44.30 -22.73
C SER A 207 -40.25 -45.46 -21.79
N THR A 208 -39.22 -46.18 -21.26
CA THR A 208 -39.42 -47.30 -20.31
C THR A 208 -39.33 -46.81 -18.85
N VAL A 209 -38.82 -45.65 -18.56
CA VAL A 209 -38.59 -45.14 -17.18
C VAL A 209 -39.22 -43.78 -16.94
N GLY A 210 -39.65 -43.06 -17.98
CA GLY A 210 -40.28 -41.74 -17.84
C GLY A 210 -39.45 -40.64 -17.18
N VAL A 211 -38.14 -40.77 -17.25
CA VAL A 211 -37.21 -39.83 -16.63
C VAL A 211 -36.27 -39.29 -17.72
N ALA A 212 -36.19 -37.99 -17.86
CA ALA A 212 -35.18 -37.33 -18.65
C ALA A 212 -33.78 -37.69 -18.09
N ASN A 213 -32.84 -38.03 -18.95
CA ASN A 213 -31.49 -38.40 -18.54
C ASN A 213 -30.69 -37.10 -18.29
N SER A 214 -30.81 -36.56 -17.10
CA SER A 214 -30.23 -35.26 -16.63
C SER A 214 -28.72 -35.30 -16.41
N SER A 215 -27.97 -36.10 -17.16
CA SER A 215 -26.51 -36.24 -16.90
C SER A 215 -25.60 -35.40 -17.81
N HIS A 216 -26.16 -34.57 -18.69
CA HIS A 216 -25.33 -33.70 -19.52
C HIS A 216 -25.09 -32.39 -18.82
N VAL A 217 -23.83 -31.98 -18.72
CA VAL A 217 -23.43 -30.67 -18.20
C VAL A 217 -23.10 -29.80 -19.41
N PHE A 218 -23.85 -28.69 -19.56
CA PHE A 218 -23.52 -27.69 -20.58
C PHE A 218 -22.30 -26.91 -20.16
N THR A 219 -21.34 -26.79 -21.07
CA THR A 219 -20.10 -26.09 -20.77
C THR A 219 -19.83 -25.00 -21.78
N ASP A 220 -19.63 -23.77 -21.33
CA ASP A 220 -19.22 -22.64 -22.14
C ASP A 220 -17.83 -22.17 -21.76
N THR A 221 -17.10 -21.73 -22.75
CA THR A 221 -15.81 -21.11 -22.55
C THR A 221 -15.73 -19.79 -23.31
N LEU A 222 -15.49 -18.70 -22.58
CA LEU A 222 -15.23 -17.37 -23.14
C LEU A 222 -13.80 -16.95 -22.80
N VAL A 223 -13.01 -16.64 -23.81
CA VAL A 223 -11.67 -16.08 -23.66
C VAL A 223 -11.60 -14.75 -24.38
N VAL A 224 -11.41 -13.66 -23.63
CA VAL A 224 -11.19 -12.31 -24.16
C VAL A 224 -9.73 -11.96 -23.91
N LYS A 225 -8.95 -11.77 -24.97
CA LYS A 225 -7.53 -11.54 -24.88
C LYS A 225 -7.11 -10.28 -25.65
N ASP A 226 -6.31 -9.41 -25.01
CA ASP A 226 -5.84 -8.16 -25.62
C ASP A 226 -7.00 -7.37 -26.30
N SER A 227 -8.20 -7.35 -25.69
CA SER A 227 -9.43 -6.90 -26.33
C SER A 227 -10.37 -6.19 -25.35
N VAL A 228 -11.47 -5.67 -25.86
CA VAL A 228 -12.45 -4.90 -25.08
C VAL A 228 -13.82 -5.54 -25.20
N LEU A 229 -14.46 -5.75 -24.04
CA LEU A 229 -15.85 -6.13 -23.91
C LEU A 229 -16.60 -4.99 -23.24
N THR A 230 -17.66 -4.48 -23.86
CA THR A 230 -18.54 -3.45 -23.30
C THR A 230 -19.95 -3.98 -23.14
N SER A 231 -20.81 -3.25 -22.43
CA SER A 231 -22.25 -3.53 -22.44
C SER A 231 -22.85 -3.37 -23.83
N GLY A 232 -23.86 -4.13 -24.13
CA GLY A 232 -24.73 -3.91 -25.27
C GLY A 232 -25.72 -2.78 -24.99
N ALA A 233 -26.17 -2.08 -26.04
CA ALA A 233 -27.22 -1.08 -25.92
C ALA A 233 -28.59 -1.71 -26.17
N TYR A 234 -29.52 -1.48 -25.26
CA TYR A 234 -30.92 -1.87 -25.45
C TYR A 234 -31.73 -0.64 -25.87
N SER A 235 -32.36 -0.65 -27.03
CA SER A 235 -33.32 0.38 -27.38
C SER A 235 -34.66 0.03 -26.71
N ASP A 236 -35.38 1.06 -26.28
CA ASP A 236 -36.79 0.96 -25.85
C ASP A 236 -37.71 0.58 -27.06
N LEU A 237 -37.49 -0.57 -27.63
CA LEU A 237 -38.40 -1.21 -28.56
C LEU A 237 -39.60 -1.69 -27.74
N GLY A 238 -40.71 -0.98 -27.76
CA GLY A 238 -41.90 -1.29 -26.93
C GLY A 238 -42.20 -2.76 -26.72
N THR A 239 -43.19 -3.03 -25.93
CA THR A 239 -43.56 -4.34 -25.35
C THR A 239 -43.61 -5.57 -26.30
N ASP A 240 -43.38 -5.36 -27.58
CA ASP A 240 -43.30 -6.40 -28.60
C ASP A 240 -41.82 -6.57 -29.05
N GLY A 241 -40.95 -6.88 -28.09
CA GLY A 241 -39.55 -7.15 -28.41
C GLY A 241 -39.37 -8.15 -29.54
N PHE A 242 -38.33 -7.96 -30.29
CA PHE A 242 -37.86 -8.89 -31.28
C PHE A 242 -37.87 -10.32 -30.68
N TYR A 243 -38.41 -11.33 -31.37
CA TYR A 243 -38.62 -12.67 -30.90
C TYR A 243 -37.63 -13.14 -29.83
N GLY A 244 -38.15 -13.48 -28.65
CA GLY A 244 -37.35 -13.95 -27.54
C GLY A 244 -36.44 -12.93 -26.84
N GLN A 245 -36.38 -11.71 -27.33
CA GLN A 245 -35.69 -10.62 -26.66
C GLN A 245 -36.60 -9.84 -25.72
N SER A 246 -37.63 -10.45 -25.23
CA SER A 246 -38.38 -9.93 -24.08
C SER A 246 -37.61 -10.02 -22.79
N ALA A 247 -36.46 -10.61 -22.83
CA ALA A 247 -35.46 -10.47 -21.82
C ALA A 247 -34.59 -9.24 -22.03
N LYS A 248 -35.16 -8.06 -22.07
CA LYS A 248 -34.79 -7.17 -20.99
C LYS A 248 -34.93 -8.08 -19.79
N PRO A 249 -33.89 -8.40 -19.01
CA PRO A 249 -34.16 -8.92 -17.71
C PRO A 249 -34.97 -7.81 -17.02
N SER A 250 -36.29 -7.75 -17.34
CA SER A 250 -37.21 -6.68 -16.92
C SER A 250 -37.30 -6.66 -15.43
N ASP A 251 -36.74 -7.67 -14.83
CA ASP A 251 -36.88 -7.98 -13.45
C ASP A 251 -35.53 -7.94 -12.72
N TYR A 252 -34.42 -7.70 -13.40
CA TYR A 252 -33.17 -7.22 -12.81
C TYR A 252 -33.37 -5.86 -12.13
N ASP A 253 -34.38 -5.18 -12.53
CA ASP A 253 -34.83 -3.94 -11.97
C ASP A 253 -35.92 -4.14 -10.92
N GLY A 254 -35.61 -4.74 -9.80
CA GLY A 254 -36.41 -4.52 -8.58
C GLY A 254 -36.50 -3.04 -8.20
N SER A 255 -35.71 -2.19 -8.82
CA SER A 255 -35.77 -0.74 -8.73
C SER A 255 -35.76 -0.14 -10.12
N THR A 256 -36.68 0.69 -10.34
CA THR A 256 -37.01 1.47 -11.52
C THR A 256 -35.87 2.17 -12.25
N ASN A 257 -34.59 1.91 -11.99
CA ASN A 257 -33.47 2.70 -12.56
C ASN A 257 -32.17 1.96 -12.86
N ALA A 258 -32.02 0.69 -12.56
CA ALA A 258 -30.82 -0.02 -12.97
C ALA A 258 -31.06 -0.64 -14.34
N GLY A 259 -31.00 0.13 -15.37
CA GLY A 259 -31.18 -0.37 -16.72
C GLY A 259 -30.18 -1.52 -16.98
N ASN A 260 -30.64 -2.62 -17.48
CA ASN A 260 -29.84 -3.70 -18.05
C ASN A 260 -28.98 -3.26 -19.24
N ASP A 261 -29.08 -1.99 -19.56
CA ASP A 261 -28.30 -1.31 -20.57
C ASP A 261 -26.78 -1.37 -20.27
N ASP A 262 -26.41 -1.89 -19.06
CA ASP A 262 -25.01 -1.96 -18.61
C ASP A 262 -24.43 -3.39 -18.58
N ALA A 263 -25.12 -4.43 -19.04
CA ALA A 263 -24.60 -5.79 -18.99
C ALA A 263 -23.60 -6.10 -20.12
N ALA A 264 -22.36 -6.37 -19.74
CA ALA A 264 -21.32 -6.81 -20.68
C ALA A 264 -21.36 -8.33 -20.94
N LEU A 265 -21.68 -9.12 -19.92
CA LEU A 265 -21.82 -10.56 -20.02
C LEU A 265 -23.07 -11.00 -19.25
N ILE A 266 -23.94 -11.74 -19.91
CA ILE A 266 -25.07 -12.42 -19.30
C ILE A 266 -24.85 -13.92 -19.48
N VAL A 267 -24.92 -14.65 -18.38
CA VAL A 267 -24.89 -16.13 -18.36
C VAL A 267 -26.17 -16.61 -17.69
N SER A 268 -26.98 -17.37 -18.40
CA SER A 268 -28.28 -17.85 -17.91
C SER A 268 -28.42 -19.36 -18.13
N SER A 269 -28.74 -20.09 -17.07
CA SER A 269 -29.10 -21.51 -17.16
C SER A 269 -30.53 -21.72 -17.68
N GLY A 270 -31.29 -20.63 -17.83
CA GLY A 270 -32.59 -20.63 -18.46
C GLY A 270 -32.57 -20.41 -19.97
N THR A 271 -33.71 -20.54 -20.61
CA THR A 271 -33.87 -20.23 -22.03
C THR A 271 -34.03 -18.74 -22.27
N LEU A 272 -33.56 -18.24 -23.40
CA LEU A 272 -33.70 -16.83 -23.77
C LEU A 272 -35.15 -16.38 -23.86
N ASP A 273 -36.07 -17.27 -24.28
CA ASP A 273 -37.49 -17.01 -24.50
C ASP A 273 -38.31 -16.97 -23.21
N ASN A 274 -37.89 -17.69 -22.22
CA ASN A 274 -38.47 -17.71 -20.90
C ASN A 274 -37.42 -17.99 -19.84
N PRO A 275 -36.76 -16.97 -19.34
CA PRO A 275 -35.73 -17.11 -18.31
C PRO A 275 -36.20 -17.85 -17.05
N GLY A 276 -37.48 -17.82 -16.75
CA GLY A 276 -38.07 -18.60 -15.67
C GLY A 276 -38.36 -20.06 -16.05
N ASN A 277 -38.16 -20.48 -17.29
CA ASN A 277 -38.33 -21.88 -17.66
C ASN A 277 -37.04 -22.65 -17.33
N ARG A 278 -37.22 -23.66 -16.57
CA ARG A 278 -36.23 -24.55 -16.01
C ARG A 278 -35.48 -25.35 -17.08
N SER A 279 -34.20 -25.37 -16.98
CA SER A 279 -33.35 -26.40 -17.58
C SER A 279 -33.04 -27.47 -16.55
N ASP A 280 -33.27 -28.74 -16.89
CA ASP A 280 -32.92 -29.88 -16.03
C ASP A 280 -31.41 -30.19 -16.05
N ASN A 281 -30.62 -29.45 -16.82
CA ASN A 281 -29.20 -29.72 -17.01
C ASN A 281 -28.35 -28.62 -16.35
N ALA A 282 -27.27 -29.02 -15.73
CA ALA A 282 -26.30 -28.12 -15.18
C ALA A 282 -25.56 -27.30 -16.26
N MET A 283 -25.27 -26.06 -15.98
CA MET A 283 -24.48 -25.18 -16.84
C MET A 283 -23.21 -24.74 -16.13
N GLN A 284 -22.06 -24.90 -16.77
CA GLN A 284 -20.76 -24.49 -16.27
C GLN A 284 -20.08 -23.59 -17.28
N THR A 285 -19.98 -22.31 -16.96
CA THR A 285 -19.36 -21.30 -17.81
C THR A 285 -18.03 -20.85 -17.22
N THR A 286 -17.02 -20.78 -18.07
CA THR A 286 -15.70 -20.21 -17.73
C THR A 286 -15.43 -19.00 -18.60
N ALA A 287 -15.30 -17.81 -17.99
CA ALA A 287 -14.92 -16.57 -18.67
C ALA A 287 -13.51 -16.14 -18.23
N ILE A 288 -12.63 -15.95 -19.19
CA ILE A 288 -11.24 -15.53 -18.95
C ILE A 288 -10.97 -14.24 -19.70
N PHE A 289 -10.60 -13.19 -18.94
CA PHE A 289 -10.17 -11.90 -19.47
C PHE A 289 -8.64 -11.80 -19.28
N ASP A 290 -7.89 -11.84 -20.36
CA ASP A 290 -6.41 -11.82 -20.37
C ASP A 290 -5.94 -10.52 -21.03
N HIS A 291 -5.33 -9.63 -20.25
CA HIS A 291 -4.88 -8.30 -20.69
C HIS A 291 -5.98 -7.52 -21.43
N SER A 292 -7.19 -7.54 -20.88
CA SER A 292 -8.40 -7.04 -21.53
C SER A 292 -9.18 -6.09 -20.63
N THR A 293 -10.08 -5.32 -21.25
CA THR A 293 -10.96 -4.37 -20.51
C THR A 293 -12.39 -4.82 -20.63
N VAL A 294 -13.10 -4.85 -19.48
CA VAL A 294 -14.53 -5.11 -19.40
C VAL A 294 -15.21 -3.87 -18.82
N THR A 295 -16.22 -3.36 -19.50
CA THR A 295 -17.05 -2.26 -19.01
C THR A 295 -18.51 -2.68 -19.10
N GLY A 296 -19.15 -2.79 -17.94
CA GLY A 296 -20.52 -3.26 -17.78
C GLY A 296 -20.59 -4.42 -16.77
N ASP A 297 -21.81 -4.77 -16.41
CA ASP A 297 -22.11 -5.76 -15.41
C ASP A 297 -21.92 -7.20 -15.95
N ILE A 298 -21.61 -8.13 -15.07
CA ILE A 298 -21.62 -9.57 -15.36
C ILE A 298 -22.78 -10.17 -14.56
N LEU A 299 -23.77 -10.68 -15.26
CA LEU A 299 -24.98 -11.25 -14.71
C LEU A 299 -24.96 -12.76 -14.82
N PHE A 300 -25.26 -13.44 -13.72
CA PHE A 300 -25.38 -14.90 -13.69
C PHE A 300 -26.74 -15.29 -13.13
N THR A 301 -27.51 -15.99 -13.93
CA THR A 301 -28.80 -16.51 -13.51
C THR A 301 -28.79 -18.02 -13.56
N SER A 302 -29.03 -18.64 -12.42
CA SER A 302 -29.29 -20.05 -12.31
C SER A 302 -30.80 -20.21 -12.08
N THR A 303 -31.52 -20.71 -13.07
CA THR A 303 -32.94 -20.97 -12.92
C THR A 303 -33.19 -22.17 -12.03
N PHE A 304 -33.85 -21.96 -10.96
CA PHE A 304 -34.18 -22.96 -9.98
C PHE A 304 -35.69 -23.27 -10.01
N ASP A 305 -36.06 -24.52 -9.69
CA ASP A 305 -37.43 -24.89 -9.51
C ASP A 305 -38.06 -24.11 -8.37
N ASN A 306 -39.09 -23.32 -8.66
CA ASN A 306 -39.85 -22.54 -7.72
C ASN A 306 -40.48 -23.36 -6.58
N ASN A 307 -40.35 -24.68 -6.62
CA ASN A 307 -40.95 -25.60 -5.65
C ASN A 307 -39.99 -26.12 -4.58
N PHE A 308 -38.79 -25.50 -4.44
CA PHE A 308 -37.92 -25.83 -3.33
C PHE A 308 -38.41 -25.19 -2.04
N TYR A 309 -39.17 -25.92 -1.27
CA TYR A 309 -39.54 -25.54 0.09
C TYR A 309 -38.49 -26.07 1.07
N PRO A 310 -37.69 -25.23 1.71
CA PRO A 310 -36.70 -25.68 2.68
C PRO A 310 -37.31 -26.38 3.88
N ASN A 311 -38.60 -26.27 4.08
CA ASN A 311 -39.34 -26.88 5.20
C ASN A 311 -40.18 -28.10 4.82
N GLY A 312 -40.04 -28.60 3.59
CA GLY A 312 -40.61 -29.91 3.23
C GLY A 312 -42.15 -30.02 3.37
N ASP A 313 -42.89 -29.02 2.90
CA ASP A 313 -44.33 -29.19 2.77
C ASP A 313 -44.73 -29.65 1.35
N PRO A 314 -44.78 -30.97 1.09
CA PRO A 314 -45.11 -31.50 -0.21
C PRO A 314 -46.63 -31.48 -0.51
N ALA A 315 -47.44 -30.83 0.38
CA ALA A 315 -48.87 -30.98 0.31
C ALA A 315 -49.61 -29.98 -0.60
N THR A 316 -48.89 -29.00 -1.14
CA THR A 316 -49.48 -27.92 -1.95
C THR A 316 -48.93 -27.80 -3.38
N ASP A 317 -48.02 -28.66 -3.77
CA ASP A 317 -47.56 -28.67 -5.15
C ASP A 317 -48.67 -29.22 -6.06
N THR A 318 -49.40 -28.30 -6.71
CA THR A 318 -50.41 -28.59 -7.72
C THR A 318 -49.97 -28.12 -9.10
N THR A 319 -48.67 -27.95 -9.34
CA THR A 319 -48.20 -27.66 -10.68
C THR A 319 -48.38 -28.86 -11.57
N ASP A 320 -48.84 -28.61 -12.77
CA ASP A 320 -49.37 -29.61 -13.73
C ASP A 320 -48.29 -30.44 -14.46
N ASP A 321 -47.04 -30.35 -13.98
CA ASP A 321 -45.89 -30.98 -14.60
C ASP A 321 -45.66 -32.46 -14.17
N GLY A 322 -46.45 -32.95 -13.25
CA GLY A 322 -46.44 -34.37 -12.84
C GLY A 322 -45.21 -34.84 -12.07
N VAL A 323 -44.34 -33.93 -11.63
CA VAL A 323 -43.14 -34.27 -10.86
C VAL A 323 -43.38 -34.02 -9.38
N SER A 324 -43.77 -35.07 -8.66
CA SER A 324 -44.16 -35.01 -7.24
C SER A 324 -43.05 -35.41 -6.26
N ASN A 325 -41.81 -35.09 -6.50
CA ASN A 325 -40.78 -35.49 -5.57
C ASN A 325 -39.71 -34.43 -5.32
N PRO A 326 -39.86 -33.56 -4.34
CA PRO A 326 -38.91 -32.52 -3.99
C PRO A 326 -37.56 -33.06 -3.48
N THR A 327 -37.45 -34.34 -3.19
CA THR A 327 -36.21 -34.91 -2.67
C THR A 327 -35.25 -35.46 -3.75
N THR A 328 -35.70 -35.51 -5.01
CA THR A 328 -34.92 -36.10 -6.11
C THR A 328 -34.52 -35.10 -7.20
N ASN A 329 -35.12 -33.93 -7.23
CA ASN A 329 -34.83 -32.87 -8.21
C ASN A 329 -34.16 -31.67 -7.54
N GLY A 330 -33.47 -31.87 -6.46
CA GLY A 330 -32.69 -30.82 -5.81
C GLY A 330 -31.54 -30.37 -6.75
N TRP A 331 -31.38 -29.07 -6.87
CA TRP A 331 -30.14 -28.53 -7.41
C TRP A 331 -28.97 -29.22 -6.74
N ASP A 332 -28.08 -29.78 -7.53
CA ASP A 332 -26.90 -30.50 -7.06
C ASP A 332 -25.65 -29.60 -6.91
N GLY A 333 -25.81 -28.29 -7.08
CA GLY A 333 -24.72 -27.33 -7.02
C GLY A 333 -23.84 -27.29 -8.26
N THR A 334 -24.34 -27.74 -9.42
CA THR A 334 -23.53 -27.88 -10.61
C THR A 334 -23.55 -26.65 -11.52
N ASP A 335 -24.57 -25.78 -11.42
CA ASP A 335 -24.58 -24.50 -12.13
C ASP A 335 -23.42 -23.63 -11.63
N LYS A 336 -22.61 -23.13 -12.56
CA LYS A 336 -21.40 -22.42 -12.16
C LYS A 336 -20.95 -21.41 -13.21
N LEU A 337 -20.59 -20.21 -12.72
CA LEU A 337 -19.84 -19.22 -13.48
C LEU A 337 -18.49 -18.94 -12.81
N ASP A 338 -17.41 -19.29 -13.48
CA ASP A 338 -16.05 -18.91 -13.06
C ASP A 338 -15.53 -17.78 -13.95
N VAL A 339 -15.34 -16.60 -13.37
CA VAL A 339 -14.75 -15.43 -14.03
C VAL A 339 -13.31 -15.27 -13.57
N THR A 340 -12.38 -15.13 -14.51
CA THR A 340 -10.98 -14.87 -14.23
C THR A 340 -10.49 -13.65 -15.00
N LEU A 341 -10.00 -12.64 -14.28
CA LEU A 341 -9.23 -11.53 -14.83
C LEU A 341 -7.75 -11.78 -14.59
N THR A 342 -6.93 -11.66 -15.63
CA THR A 342 -5.49 -11.92 -15.50
C THR A 342 -4.66 -10.98 -16.36
N ASN A 343 -3.36 -10.85 -16.02
CA ASN A 343 -2.38 -10.07 -16.77
C ASN A 343 -2.73 -8.59 -16.94
N GLY A 344 -3.18 -7.93 -15.86
CA GLY A 344 -3.52 -6.52 -15.86
C GLY A 344 -4.86 -6.20 -16.53
N SER A 345 -5.77 -7.16 -16.60
CA SER A 345 -7.13 -6.91 -17.06
C SER A 345 -7.88 -5.97 -16.12
N LYS A 346 -8.76 -5.17 -16.69
CA LYS A 346 -9.57 -4.20 -15.95
C LYS A 346 -11.05 -4.45 -16.16
N TRP A 347 -11.80 -4.40 -15.07
CA TRP A 347 -13.25 -4.50 -15.09
C TRP A 347 -13.89 -3.38 -14.29
N VAL A 348 -14.87 -2.74 -14.89
CA VAL A 348 -15.72 -1.72 -14.27
C VAL A 348 -17.17 -2.16 -14.42
N GLY A 349 -17.79 -2.59 -13.33
CA GLY A 349 -19.18 -3.10 -13.35
C GLY A 349 -19.51 -3.89 -12.09
N ALA A 350 -20.76 -4.34 -11.99
CA ALA A 350 -21.25 -5.20 -10.91
C ALA A 350 -21.21 -6.69 -11.32
N ALA A 351 -21.02 -7.54 -10.33
CA ALA A 351 -21.18 -8.98 -10.44
C ALA A 351 -22.49 -9.39 -9.77
N VAL A 352 -23.47 -9.84 -10.52
CA VAL A 352 -24.81 -10.08 -9.96
C VAL A 352 -25.26 -11.52 -10.24
N SER A 353 -25.49 -12.24 -9.16
CA SER A 353 -26.07 -13.58 -9.19
C SER A 353 -27.59 -13.49 -9.07
N ASN A 354 -28.32 -14.33 -9.81
CA ASN A 354 -29.79 -14.38 -9.85
C ASN A 354 -30.47 -13.05 -10.19
N ALA A 355 -29.92 -12.38 -11.20
CA ALA A 355 -30.43 -11.10 -11.66
C ALA A 355 -31.89 -11.11 -12.12
N GLU A 356 -32.42 -12.27 -12.45
CA GLU A 356 -33.81 -12.45 -12.89
C GLU A 356 -34.78 -12.63 -11.76
N VAL A 357 -34.32 -12.82 -10.52
CA VAL A 357 -35.19 -12.88 -9.38
C VAL A 357 -35.55 -11.47 -8.98
N SER A 358 -36.89 -11.18 -8.93
CA SER A 358 -37.44 -9.85 -8.72
C SER A 358 -37.07 -9.18 -7.39
N ASN A 359 -36.33 -9.85 -6.52
CA ASN A 359 -35.99 -9.42 -5.18
C ASN A 359 -34.49 -9.62 -4.89
N LEU A 360 -33.60 -8.96 -5.62
CA LEU A 360 -32.18 -8.93 -5.29
C LEU A 360 -31.93 -8.47 -3.84
N ASP A 361 -32.72 -7.50 -3.38
CA ASP A 361 -32.74 -7.01 -2.01
C ASP A 361 -33.02 -8.13 -0.98
N ASP A 362 -33.91 -9.05 -1.29
CA ASP A 362 -34.26 -10.16 -0.40
C ASP A 362 -33.13 -11.18 -0.31
N ILE A 363 -32.46 -11.47 -1.42
CA ILE A 363 -31.27 -12.36 -1.46
C ILE A 363 -30.14 -11.77 -0.62
N VAL A 364 -29.87 -10.50 -0.79
CA VAL A 364 -28.86 -9.76 -0.01
C VAL A 364 -29.21 -9.79 1.48
N THR A 365 -30.46 -9.51 1.84
CA THR A 365 -30.93 -9.57 3.23
C THR A 365 -30.78 -10.97 3.83
N ALA A 366 -31.19 -11.99 3.09
CA ALA A 366 -31.10 -13.36 3.58
C ALA A 366 -29.63 -13.78 3.79
N LYS A 367 -28.73 -13.40 2.88
CA LYS A 367 -27.31 -13.66 3.00
C LYS A 367 -26.72 -12.96 4.22
N MET A 368 -27.04 -11.68 4.41
CA MET A 368 -26.57 -10.90 5.56
C MET A 368 -27.11 -11.43 6.89
N TYR A 369 -28.36 -11.81 6.92
CA TYR A 369 -28.94 -12.43 8.11
C TYR A 369 -28.26 -13.77 8.43
N GLY A 370 -27.96 -14.57 7.42
CA GLY A 370 -27.20 -15.82 7.56
C GLY A 370 -25.81 -15.61 8.14
N LEU A 371 -25.20 -14.45 7.88
CA LEU A 371 -23.94 -14.03 8.47
C LEU A 371 -24.06 -13.47 9.89
N GLY A 372 -25.28 -13.37 10.46
CA GLY A 372 -25.55 -12.89 11.81
C GLY A 372 -25.72 -11.38 11.94
N TYR A 373 -25.74 -10.64 10.86
CA TYR A 373 -25.94 -9.18 10.86
C TYR A 373 -27.41 -8.83 10.80
N THR A 374 -28.01 -8.58 11.97
CA THR A 374 -29.42 -8.19 12.08
C THR A 374 -29.53 -6.70 12.37
N GLY A 375 -30.39 -6.02 11.62
CA GLY A 375 -30.69 -4.60 11.86
C GLY A 375 -29.71 -3.62 11.23
N VAL A 376 -28.89 -4.06 10.32
CA VAL A 376 -28.01 -3.19 9.53
C VAL A 376 -28.82 -2.47 8.48
N ASP A 377 -28.69 -1.16 8.39
CA ASP A 377 -29.32 -0.35 7.35
C ASP A 377 -28.41 -0.32 6.11
N TRP A 378 -28.62 -1.26 5.22
CA TRP A 378 -27.89 -1.36 3.96
C TRP A 378 -28.32 -0.32 2.92
N THR A 379 -29.37 0.46 3.19
CA THR A 379 -29.78 1.53 2.27
C THR A 379 -28.72 2.61 2.12
N SER A 380 -27.82 2.71 3.07
CA SER A 380 -26.69 3.62 3.00
C SER A 380 -25.59 3.14 2.05
N LEU A 381 -25.51 1.85 1.74
CA LEU A 381 -24.45 1.26 0.93
C LEU A 381 -24.72 1.29 -0.58
N SER A 382 -25.97 1.48 -0.97
CA SER A 382 -26.34 1.62 -2.37
C SER A 382 -27.32 2.76 -2.52
N PRO A 383 -27.00 3.79 -3.29
CA PRO A 383 -27.94 4.89 -3.56
C PRO A 383 -29.25 4.43 -4.23
N ASN A 384 -29.27 3.20 -4.73
CA ASN A 384 -30.42 2.61 -5.40
C ASN A 384 -30.97 1.38 -4.65
N SER A 385 -30.45 1.04 -3.47
CA SER A 385 -30.96 -0.09 -2.74
C SER A 385 -32.31 0.25 -2.15
N ILE A 386 -33.30 -0.48 -2.55
CA ILE A 386 -34.63 -0.47 -1.97
C ILE A 386 -34.60 -1.44 -0.79
N TRP A 387 -34.35 -0.91 0.38
CA TRP A 387 -34.35 -1.69 1.59
C TRP A 387 -35.50 -1.27 2.50
N PRO A 388 -36.74 -1.64 2.24
CA PRO A 388 -37.77 -1.44 3.22
C PRO A 388 -37.61 -2.50 4.29
N GLY A 389 -37.66 -2.14 5.55
CA GLY A 389 -37.52 -3.04 6.69
C GLY A 389 -38.39 -4.28 6.59
N SER A 390 -37.97 -5.24 5.82
CA SER A 390 -38.59 -6.55 5.70
C SER A 390 -38.32 -7.31 6.98
N THR A 391 -39.38 -7.90 7.54
CA THR A 391 -39.27 -8.78 8.69
C THR A 391 -38.82 -10.14 8.18
N LEU A 392 -37.64 -10.56 8.63
CA LEU A 392 -37.14 -11.90 8.38
C LEU A 392 -37.80 -12.91 9.30
N ASP A 393 -38.03 -14.10 8.83
CA ASP A 393 -38.50 -15.22 9.65
C ASP A 393 -37.35 -15.78 10.52
N THR A 394 -37.60 -16.80 11.33
CA THR A 394 -36.60 -17.41 12.21
C THR A 394 -35.51 -18.16 11.48
N ASN A 395 -35.57 -18.29 10.16
CA ASN A 395 -34.60 -18.97 9.31
C ASN A 395 -33.81 -17.99 8.43
N GLY A 396 -34.04 -16.67 8.58
CA GLY A 396 -33.37 -15.65 7.79
C GLY A 396 -34.01 -15.37 6.43
N HIS A 397 -35.23 -15.79 6.22
CA HIS A 397 -35.96 -15.54 4.99
C HIS A 397 -36.93 -14.38 5.17
N VAL A 398 -37.13 -13.60 4.13
CA VAL A 398 -38.19 -12.60 4.13
C VAL A 398 -39.55 -13.32 4.30
N ALA A 399 -40.31 -12.93 5.31
CA ALA A 399 -41.54 -13.64 5.66
C ALA A 399 -42.53 -13.62 4.48
N GLY A 400 -42.82 -14.80 3.93
CA GLY A 400 -43.75 -15.00 2.82
C GLY A 400 -43.13 -15.02 1.42
N GLU A 401 -41.82 -14.94 1.29
CA GLU A 401 -41.10 -15.02 0.02
C GLU A 401 -40.38 -16.37 -0.13
N GLU A 402 -40.31 -16.87 -1.34
CA GLU A 402 -39.53 -18.08 -1.68
C GLU A 402 -38.05 -17.76 -1.71
N VAL A 403 -37.21 -18.58 -1.12
CA VAL A 403 -35.73 -18.43 -1.20
C VAL A 403 -35.19 -19.15 -2.41
N TYR A 404 -34.62 -18.40 -3.32
CA TYR A 404 -33.98 -18.96 -4.49
C TYR A 404 -32.51 -19.26 -4.17
N GLN A 405 -32.05 -20.46 -4.45
CA GLN A 405 -30.62 -20.78 -4.44
C GLN A 405 -30.05 -20.42 -5.80
N SER A 406 -28.98 -19.63 -5.81
CA SER A 406 -28.21 -19.37 -7.03
C SER A 406 -27.17 -20.45 -7.29
N GLY A 407 -26.77 -20.61 -8.53
CA GLY A 407 -25.56 -21.34 -8.88
C GLY A 407 -24.32 -20.69 -8.28
N LEU A 408 -23.15 -21.30 -8.42
CA LEU A 408 -21.90 -20.80 -7.89
C LEU A 408 -21.28 -19.76 -8.82
N PHE A 409 -21.18 -18.52 -8.36
CA PHE A 409 -20.54 -17.42 -9.06
C PHE A 409 -19.18 -17.08 -8.40
N ASN A 410 -18.09 -17.46 -9.03
CA ASN A 410 -16.76 -17.25 -8.51
C ASN A 410 -15.96 -16.29 -9.37
N ILE A 411 -15.23 -15.38 -8.72
CA ILE A 411 -14.38 -14.40 -9.38
C ILE A 411 -12.94 -14.56 -8.90
N THR A 412 -12.02 -14.57 -9.85
CA THR A 412 -10.57 -14.59 -9.59
C THR A 412 -9.90 -13.44 -10.33
N LEU A 413 -9.18 -12.59 -9.59
CA LEU A 413 -8.26 -11.60 -10.12
C LEU A 413 -6.84 -12.12 -9.95
N ASP A 414 -6.00 -12.01 -10.98
CA ASP A 414 -4.63 -12.49 -10.96
C ASP A 414 -3.69 -11.57 -11.76
N ASN A 415 -2.40 -11.55 -11.40
CA ASN A 415 -1.36 -10.83 -12.13
C ASN A 415 -1.67 -9.33 -12.40
N GLY A 416 -1.95 -8.57 -11.34
CA GLY A 416 -2.13 -7.12 -11.42
C GLY A 416 -3.44 -6.67 -12.07
N SER A 417 -4.47 -7.52 -12.05
CA SER A 417 -5.79 -7.18 -12.56
C SER A 417 -6.58 -6.32 -11.58
N GLU A 418 -7.54 -5.57 -12.09
CA GLU A 418 -8.30 -4.57 -11.34
C GLU A 418 -9.80 -4.74 -11.58
N TRP A 419 -10.57 -4.65 -10.50
CA TRP A 419 -12.02 -4.60 -10.54
C TRP A 419 -12.54 -3.41 -9.74
N ASP A 420 -13.17 -2.47 -10.45
CA ASP A 420 -13.90 -1.37 -9.86
C ASP A 420 -15.38 -1.76 -9.80
N THR A 421 -15.86 -2.05 -8.60
CA THR A 421 -17.27 -2.44 -8.43
C THR A 421 -18.19 -1.25 -8.64
N ARG A 422 -19.36 -1.53 -9.21
CA ARG A 422 -20.46 -0.57 -9.29
C ARG A 422 -21.74 -1.24 -8.85
N LYS A 423 -22.66 -0.48 -8.26
CA LYS A 423 -23.88 -1.04 -7.70
C LYS A 423 -23.57 -2.12 -6.63
N VAL A 424 -24.51 -2.98 -6.31
CA VAL A 424 -24.29 -4.10 -5.39
C VAL A 424 -23.89 -5.34 -6.17
N SER A 425 -22.78 -5.94 -5.80
CA SER A 425 -22.31 -7.22 -6.32
C SER A 425 -22.62 -8.34 -5.32
N ASN A 426 -23.09 -9.49 -5.82
CA ASN A 426 -23.44 -10.66 -5.03
C ASN A 426 -22.83 -11.91 -5.68
N ILE A 427 -21.81 -12.48 -5.03
CA ILE A 427 -21.03 -13.62 -5.53
C ILE A 427 -20.78 -14.64 -4.41
N ASP A 428 -20.26 -15.82 -4.75
CA ASP A 428 -19.90 -16.82 -3.75
C ASP A 428 -18.46 -16.68 -3.32
N LYS A 429 -17.51 -16.62 -4.25
CA LYS A 429 -16.09 -16.56 -3.91
C LYS A 429 -15.35 -15.49 -4.68
N LEU A 430 -14.58 -14.72 -3.95
CA LEU A 430 -13.63 -13.76 -4.50
C LEU A 430 -12.19 -14.16 -4.13
N ALA A 431 -11.36 -14.39 -5.14
CA ALA A 431 -9.93 -14.62 -4.98
C ALA A 431 -9.14 -13.51 -5.67
N VAL A 432 -8.36 -12.76 -4.92
CA VAL A 432 -7.54 -11.65 -5.43
C VAL A 432 -6.07 -11.98 -5.20
N ASN A 433 -5.33 -12.20 -6.29
CA ASN A 433 -4.00 -12.76 -6.23
C ASN A 433 -2.97 -11.90 -6.99
N ASN A 434 -1.70 -12.01 -6.57
CA ASN A 434 -0.57 -11.51 -7.34
C ASN A 434 -0.70 -10.02 -7.73
N GLN A 435 -0.76 -9.12 -6.72
CA GLN A 435 -0.81 -7.67 -6.88
C GLN A 435 -2.06 -7.15 -7.62
N SER A 436 -3.13 -7.95 -7.62
CA SER A 436 -4.42 -7.52 -8.15
C SER A 436 -5.20 -6.71 -7.11
N GLN A 437 -6.16 -5.92 -7.56
CA GLN A 437 -6.94 -5.06 -6.66
C GLN A 437 -8.43 -5.08 -6.97
N VAL A 438 -9.21 -4.87 -5.91
CA VAL A 438 -10.65 -4.63 -5.97
C VAL A 438 -10.94 -3.32 -5.27
N ASN A 439 -11.69 -2.44 -5.93
CA ASN A 439 -12.11 -1.15 -5.40
C ASN A 439 -13.63 -1.16 -5.22
N VAL A 440 -14.08 -0.89 -4.00
CA VAL A 440 -15.50 -0.83 -3.63
C VAL A 440 -15.80 0.59 -3.18
N GLU A 441 -16.35 1.40 -4.09
CA GLU A 441 -16.64 2.81 -3.86
C GLU A 441 -18.04 3.14 -4.39
N ASN A 442 -18.87 3.75 -3.57
CA ASN A 442 -20.31 3.98 -3.86
C ASN A 442 -21.02 2.70 -4.33
N SER A 443 -20.66 1.57 -3.73
CA SER A 443 -21.10 0.24 -4.15
C SER A 443 -21.05 -0.74 -2.99
N GLY A 444 -21.64 -1.92 -3.17
CA GLY A 444 -21.60 -3.03 -2.22
C GLY A 444 -20.99 -4.29 -2.82
N LEU A 445 -20.31 -5.07 -2.01
CA LEU A 445 -19.80 -6.38 -2.37
C LEU A 445 -20.16 -7.42 -1.31
N LEU A 446 -20.98 -8.38 -1.71
CA LEU A 446 -21.35 -9.53 -0.89
C LEU A 446 -20.69 -10.77 -1.46
N ALA A 447 -20.01 -11.53 -0.60
CA ALA A 447 -19.38 -12.78 -0.97
C ALA A 447 -19.39 -13.76 0.21
N ASP A 448 -19.50 -15.07 -0.03
CA ASP A 448 -19.34 -16.04 1.05
C ASP A 448 -17.90 -16.04 1.56
N SER A 449 -16.96 -15.94 0.67
CA SER A 449 -15.54 -15.86 1.06
C SER A 449 -14.73 -14.92 0.18
N ILE A 450 -13.86 -14.15 0.82
CA ILE A 450 -12.90 -13.26 0.17
C ILE A 450 -11.50 -13.65 0.60
N THR A 451 -10.63 -13.90 -0.38
CA THR A 451 -9.24 -14.27 -0.13
C THR A 451 -8.31 -13.35 -0.92
N LEU A 452 -7.38 -12.70 -0.23
CA LEU A 452 -6.34 -11.86 -0.81
C LEU A 452 -4.97 -12.48 -0.56
N THR A 453 -4.13 -12.60 -1.61
CA THR A 453 -2.79 -13.17 -1.50
C THR A 453 -1.75 -12.40 -2.32
N ASN A 454 -0.48 -12.54 -1.95
CA ASN A 454 0.66 -12.05 -2.72
C ASN A 454 0.60 -10.56 -3.08
N GLY A 455 0.42 -9.71 -2.06
CA GLY A 455 0.44 -8.26 -2.22
C GLY A 455 -0.78 -7.68 -2.93
N SER A 456 -1.90 -8.40 -2.94
CA SER A 456 -3.17 -7.94 -3.49
C SER A 456 -3.90 -7.01 -2.54
N SER A 457 -4.84 -6.22 -3.05
CA SER A 457 -5.57 -5.24 -2.25
C SER A 457 -7.08 -5.29 -2.44
N LEU A 458 -7.80 -5.00 -1.34
CA LEU A 458 -9.21 -4.67 -1.30
C LEU A 458 -9.35 -3.27 -0.70
N ASN A 459 -9.77 -2.31 -1.49
CA ASN A 459 -9.96 -0.93 -1.08
C ASN A 459 -11.45 -0.63 -0.95
N ILE A 460 -11.87 -0.25 0.26
CA ILE A 460 -13.25 0.12 0.56
C ILE A 460 -13.27 1.63 0.77
N GLY A 461 -13.86 2.33 -0.18
CA GLY A 461 -13.87 3.79 -0.25
C GLY A 461 -15.18 4.41 0.23
N ASP A 462 -15.45 5.64 -0.24
CA ASP A 462 -16.63 6.40 0.13
C ASP A 462 -17.93 5.63 -0.19
N SER A 463 -18.80 5.49 0.80
CA SER A 463 -20.06 4.75 0.70
C SER A 463 -19.88 3.33 0.14
N GLY A 464 -18.72 2.74 0.39
CA GLY A 464 -18.39 1.37 0.02
C GLY A 464 -18.69 0.41 1.17
N GLY A 465 -19.34 -0.73 0.88
CA GLY A 465 -19.63 -1.76 1.84
C GLY A 465 -19.21 -3.15 1.38
N VAL A 466 -18.58 -3.90 2.27
CA VAL A 466 -18.21 -5.31 2.03
C VAL A 466 -18.80 -6.19 3.11
N ALA A 467 -19.44 -7.26 2.71
CA ALA A 467 -19.98 -8.25 3.63
C ALA A 467 -19.58 -9.67 3.20
N THR A 468 -19.07 -10.46 4.16
CA THR A 468 -18.58 -11.82 3.88
C THR A 468 -18.65 -12.70 5.13
N ASP A 469 -18.78 -14.02 4.95
CA ASP A 469 -18.59 -14.95 6.07
C ASP A 469 -17.12 -15.01 6.46
N SER A 470 -16.19 -15.03 5.50
CA SER A 470 -14.77 -15.08 5.80
C SER A 470 -13.94 -14.16 4.91
N LEU A 471 -13.14 -13.32 5.56
CA LEU A 471 -12.09 -12.53 4.92
C LEU A 471 -10.73 -13.09 5.33
N TYR A 472 -9.95 -13.57 4.36
CA TYR A 472 -8.61 -14.08 4.58
C TYR A 472 -7.57 -13.24 3.83
N LEU A 473 -6.67 -12.64 4.56
CA LEU A 473 -5.56 -11.83 4.06
C LEU A 473 -4.25 -12.57 4.29
N ASP A 474 -3.43 -12.77 3.26
CA ASP A 474 -2.20 -13.54 3.32
C ASP A 474 -1.09 -12.90 2.46
N SER A 475 0.15 -13.19 2.78
CA SER A 475 1.32 -12.86 1.96
C SER A 475 1.40 -11.39 1.57
N TYR A 476 1.43 -10.49 2.57
CA TYR A 476 1.56 -9.03 2.41
C TYR A 476 0.40 -8.38 1.62
N SER A 477 -0.75 -9.03 1.55
CA SER A 477 -1.95 -8.43 0.99
C SER A 477 -2.55 -7.40 1.96
N ARG A 478 -3.45 -6.56 1.45
CA ARG A 478 -4.01 -5.47 2.23
C ARG A 478 -5.50 -5.29 1.99
N ALA A 479 -6.27 -5.20 3.08
CA ALA A 479 -7.61 -4.64 3.04
C ALA A 479 -7.59 -3.26 3.73
N ALA A 480 -8.18 -2.25 3.10
CA ALA A 480 -8.16 -0.89 3.61
C ALA A 480 -9.54 -0.23 3.53
N LEU A 481 -9.95 0.39 4.63
CA LEU A 481 -11.11 1.27 4.69
C LEU A 481 -10.58 2.71 4.67
N THR A 482 -10.85 3.45 3.59
CA THR A 482 -10.19 4.74 3.36
C THR A 482 -11.01 5.93 3.81
N GLU A 483 -12.33 5.77 4.01
CA GLU A 483 -13.27 6.84 4.34
C GLU A 483 -14.13 6.49 5.55
N GLU A 484 -14.75 7.50 6.20
CA GLU A 484 -15.64 7.29 7.36
C GLU A 484 -16.87 6.46 7.03
N THR A 485 -17.30 6.50 5.78
CA THR A 485 -18.48 5.79 5.27
C THR A 485 -18.16 4.39 4.77
N ALA A 486 -16.89 3.97 4.83
CA ALA A 486 -16.46 2.63 4.46
C ALA A 486 -16.83 1.63 5.56
N GLU A 487 -17.45 0.52 5.18
CA GLU A 487 -17.90 -0.51 6.11
C GLU A 487 -17.48 -1.91 5.68
N LEU A 488 -17.00 -2.69 6.64
CA LEU A 488 -16.62 -4.09 6.46
C LEU A 488 -17.31 -4.96 7.52
N TYR A 489 -18.11 -5.89 7.06
CA TYR A 489 -18.77 -6.89 7.88
C TYR A 489 -18.23 -8.26 7.53
N ALA A 490 -17.68 -8.97 8.51
CA ALA A 490 -17.19 -10.32 8.29
C ALA A 490 -17.38 -11.16 9.55
N ASN A 491 -17.91 -12.38 9.42
CA ASN A 491 -18.01 -13.28 10.57
C ASN A 491 -16.64 -13.61 11.13
N THR A 492 -15.68 -13.91 10.23
CA THR A 492 -14.29 -14.13 10.63
C THR A 492 -13.34 -13.34 9.72
N ILE A 493 -12.41 -12.61 10.33
CA ILE A 493 -11.29 -11.97 9.64
C ILE A 493 -10.00 -12.65 10.07
N THR A 494 -9.23 -13.13 9.11
CA THR A 494 -7.89 -13.67 9.35
C THR A 494 -6.85 -12.83 8.62
N VAL A 495 -5.86 -12.35 9.36
CA VAL A 495 -4.74 -11.56 8.81
C VAL A 495 -3.45 -12.31 9.12
N ASP A 496 -2.76 -12.78 8.08
CA ASP A 496 -1.67 -13.75 8.19
C ASP A 496 -0.46 -13.31 7.34
N ASN A 497 0.73 -13.87 7.61
CA ASN A 497 1.95 -13.68 6.81
C ASN A 497 2.28 -12.23 6.45
N GLY A 498 2.20 -11.32 7.41
CA GLY A 498 2.52 -9.92 7.21
C GLY A 498 1.50 -9.13 6.36
N ALA A 499 0.31 -9.69 6.13
CA ALA A 499 -0.79 -8.96 5.53
C ALA A 499 -1.32 -7.88 6.48
N GLU A 500 -2.09 -6.93 5.96
CA GLU A 500 -2.57 -5.77 6.73
C GLU A 500 -4.07 -5.56 6.55
N LEU A 501 -4.78 -5.39 7.67
CA LEU A 501 -6.10 -4.77 7.72
C LEU A 501 -5.96 -3.34 8.23
N ALA A 502 -6.13 -2.36 7.34
CA ALA A 502 -6.05 -0.95 7.66
C ALA A 502 -7.44 -0.36 7.85
N LEU A 503 -7.76 0.07 9.06
CA LEU A 503 -9.08 0.56 9.40
C LEU A 503 -9.34 1.98 8.88
N GLY A 504 -8.28 2.78 8.69
CA GLY A 504 -8.41 4.17 8.25
C GLY A 504 -9.42 4.95 9.10
N LEU A 505 -10.47 5.47 8.48
CA LEU A 505 -11.61 6.11 9.17
C LEU A 505 -12.87 5.23 9.19
N GLY A 506 -12.88 4.11 8.46
CA GLY A 506 -14.02 3.23 8.30
C GLY A 506 -14.36 2.38 9.53
N GLN A 507 -15.40 1.59 9.43
CA GLN A 507 -15.88 0.71 10.51
C GLN A 507 -15.73 -0.75 10.11
N VAL A 508 -15.31 -1.57 11.08
CA VAL A 508 -15.26 -3.03 10.95
C VAL A 508 -16.14 -3.64 12.03
N ASP A 509 -17.05 -4.49 11.60
CA ASP A 509 -17.85 -5.33 12.48
C ASP A 509 -17.52 -6.79 12.20
N THR A 510 -17.08 -7.52 13.21
CA THR A 510 -16.65 -8.91 13.07
C THR A 510 -16.85 -9.65 14.40
N HIS A 511 -17.21 -10.94 14.32
CA HIS A 511 -17.32 -11.75 15.52
C HIS A 511 -15.95 -12.26 15.98
N ASN A 512 -15.07 -12.59 15.03
CA ASN A 512 -13.77 -13.16 15.35
C ASN A 512 -12.68 -12.59 14.45
N MET A 513 -11.60 -12.08 15.05
CA MET A 513 -10.44 -11.56 14.34
C MET A 513 -9.19 -12.33 14.76
N VAL A 514 -8.50 -12.90 13.78
CA VAL A 514 -7.28 -13.68 13.97
C VAL A 514 -6.11 -12.93 13.34
N LEU A 515 -5.15 -12.52 14.16
CA LEU A 515 -3.88 -11.93 13.70
C LEU A 515 -2.76 -12.89 14.01
N THR A 516 -2.03 -13.36 13.00
CA THR A 516 -0.97 -14.37 13.17
C THR A 516 0.15 -14.19 12.15
N ASP A 517 1.31 -14.78 12.41
CA ASP A 517 2.52 -14.71 11.54
C ASP A 517 2.87 -13.29 11.05
N GLY A 518 2.77 -12.31 11.95
CA GLY A 518 3.05 -10.91 11.63
C GLY A 518 1.91 -10.18 10.91
N GLY A 519 0.71 -10.76 10.86
CA GLY A 519 -0.49 -10.10 10.36
C GLY A 519 -0.81 -8.83 11.16
N VAL A 520 -1.14 -7.75 10.47
CA VAL A 520 -1.21 -6.39 11.01
C VAL A 520 -2.65 -5.89 11.07
N LEU A 521 -3.08 -5.46 12.24
CA LEU A 521 -4.24 -4.58 12.42
C LEU A 521 -3.72 -3.14 12.55
N ASN A 522 -4.00 -2.29 11.58
CA ASN A 522 -3.57 -0.89 11.57
C ASN A 522 -4.76 0.03 11.88
N VAL A 523 -4.67 0.69 13.05
CA VAL A 523 -5.73 1.57 13.59
C VAL A 523 -5.51 3.04 13.24
N ALA A 524 -4.27 3.40 12.90
CA ALA A 524 -3.84 4.78 12.61
C ALA A 524 -4.06 5.78 13.77
N SER A 525 -4.45 7.01 13.47
CA SER A 525 -4.53 8.14 14.41
C SER A 525 -5.96 8.41 14.84
N ARG A 526 -6.59 7.47 15.53
CA ARG A 526 -7.95 7.67 16.06
C ARG A 526 -8.25 6.77 17.24
N ASP A 527 -9.30 7.13 17.97
CA ASP A 527 -9.92 6.24 18.95
C ASP A 527 -10.78 5.22 18.20
N TYR A 528 -10.47 3.96 18.36
CA TYR A 528 -11.23 2.87 17.74
C TYR A 528 -11.68 1.88 18.81
N VAL A 529 -12.95 1.47 18.71
CA VAL A 529 -13.51 0.44 19.58
C VAL A 529 -13.80 -0.80 18.74
N LEU A 530 -13.06 -1.86 18.98
CA LEU A 530 -13.27 -3.16 18.37
C LEU A 530 -14.17 -4.01 19.29
N ASN A 531 -15.39 -4.28 18.82
CA ASN A 531 -16.31 -5.20 19.49
C ASN A 531 -16.17 -6.59 18.85
N SER A 532 -15.14 -7.32 19.22
CA SER A 532 -14.83 -8.62 18.62
C SER A 532 -13.91 -9.42 19.52
N ASP A 533 -13.93 -10.72 19.38
CA ASP A 533 -12.91 -11.59 19.92
C ASP A 533 -11.62 -11.45 19.09
N LEU A 534 -10.60 -10.86 19.70
CA LEU A 534 -9.27 -10.73 19.10
C LEU A 534 -8.42 -11.92 19.53
N ASN A 535 -8.07 -12.74 18.57
CA ASN A 535 -7.45 -14.02 18.86
C ASN A 535 -6.20 -14.28 17.98
N ASN A 536 -5.25 -14.99 18.56
CA ASN A 536 -4.14 -15.60 17.84
C ASN A 536 -4.32 -17.12 17.88
N ALA A 537 -5.00 -17.65 16.87
CA ALA A 537 -5.52 -19.03 16.87
C ALA A 537 -4.43 -20.12 16.83
N ARG A 538 -3.21 -19.79 16.48
CA ARG A 538 -2.14 -20.79 16.33
C ARG A 538 -1.45 -21.18 17.65
N TYR A 539 -1.80 -20.57 18.76
CA TYR A 539 -1.14 -20.75 20.04
C TYR A 539 -1.57 -21.99 20.84
N THR A 540 -2.40 -22.83 20.31
CA THR A 540 -2.89 -24.03 20.99
C THR A 540 -1.92 -25.23 21.00
N THR A 541 -0.75 -25.13 20.37
CA THR A 541 0.23 -26.20 20.39
C THR A 541 1.33 -25.91 21.40
N ASN A 542 1.65 -26.88 22.27
CA ASN A 542 2.75 -26.83 23.24
C ASN A 542 4.17 -26.74 22.59
N ASP A 543 4.27 -26.36 21.34
CA ASP A 543 5.53 -26.24 20.62
C ASP A 543 6.12 -24.83 20.81
N LYS A 544 6.86 -24.66 21.88
CA LYS A 544 7.56 -23.43 22.23
C LYS A 544 8.59 -22.99 21.16
N SER A 545 8.93 -23.84 20.20
CA SER A 545 9.88 -23.49 19.13
C SER A 545 9.25 -22.62 18.04
N LYS A 546 7.92 -22.58 17.94
CA LYS A 546 7.15 -21.73 17.04
C LYS A 546 6.67 -20.43 17.69
N ALA A 547 6.76 -20.31 19.00
CA ALA A 547 6.29 -19.16 19.77
C ALA A 547 6.94 -17.81 19.38
N GLU A 548 8.06 -17.86 18.71
CA GLU A 548 8.80 -16.66 18.26
C GLU A 548 8.26 -16.09 16.94
N TYR A 549 7.49 -16.86 16.19
CA TYR A 549 6.99 -16.48 14.86
C TYR A 549 5.46 -16.30 14.82
N ASP A 550 4.73 -16.86 15.78
CA ASP A 550 3.28 -16.74 15.84
C ASP A 550 2.88 -15.51 16.67
N TYR A 551 2.86 -14.35 16.06
CA TYR A 551 2.38 -13.11 16.68
C TYR A 551 1.58 -12.28 15.70
N GLY A 552 0.54 -11.60 16.21
CA GLY A 552 -0.14 -10.53 15.51
C GLY A 552 0.53 -9.19 15.77
N VAL A 553 0.30 -8.23 14.90
CA VAL A 553 0.82 -6.86 15.03
C VAL A 553 -0.35 -5.89 15.13
N VAL A 554 -0.33 -5.04 16.15
CA VAL A 554 -1.22 -3.89 16.25
C VAL A 554 -0.40 -2.65 15.92
N ALA A 555 -0.72 -1.99 14.83
CA ALA A 555 -0.05 -0.79 14.36
C ALA A 555 -0.90 0.45 14.66
N LEU A 556 -0.29 1.43 15.29
CA LEU A 556 -0.93 2.66 15.74
C LEU A 556 0.02 3.84 15.51
N ASN A 557 -0.53 5.04 15.43
CA ASN A 557 0.25 6.25 15.67
C ASN A 557 0.25 6.60 17.16
N SER A 558 1.10 7.49 17.59
CA SER A 558 1.24 7.90 18.99
C SER A 558 -0.03 8.54 19.60
N ASP A 559 -0.93 9.02 18.75
CA ASP A 559 -2.24 9.60 19.07
C ASP A 559 -3.41 8.64 18.80
N GLY A 560 -3.12 7.43 18.31
CA GLY A 560 -4.12 6.39 18.08
C GLY A 560 -4.40 5.58 19.34
N HIS A 561 -5.65 5.15 19.51
CA HIS A 561 -6.09 4.35 20.63
C HIS A 561 -7.02 3.22 20.19
N LEU A 562 -6.70 2.00 20.57
CA LEU A 562 -7.54 0.82 20.33
C LEU A 562 -8.14 0.33 21.66
N ALA A 563 -9.47 0.40 21.78
CA ALA A 563 -10.22 -0.29 22.81
C ALA A 563 -10.78 -1.61 22.26
N VAL A 564 -10.57 -2.71 22.97
CA VAL A 564 -11.10 -4.02 22.58
C VAL A 564 -12.15 -4.46 23.59
N ASN A 565 -13.40 -4.62 23.13
CA ASN A 565 -14.53 -5.16 23.89
C ASN A 565 -14.77 -6.59 23.42
N GLY A 566 -14.07 -7.56 24.00
CA GLY A 566 -14.19 -8.96 23.62
C GLY A 566 -13.09 -9.78 24.27
N GLU A 567 -13.02 -11.06 23.98
CA GLU A 567 -11.96 -11.92 24.47
C GLU A 567 -10.68 -11.66 23.67
N VAL A 568 -9.57 -11.42 24.37
CA VAL A 568 -8.26 -11.21 23.73
C VAL A 568 -7.29 -12.27 24.23
N ALA A 569 -6.72 -13.03 23.28
CA ALA A 569 -5.77 -14.11 23.57
C ALA A 569 -4.59 -14.09 22.61
N GLY A 570 -3.43 -14.54 23.07
CA GLY A 570 -2.24 -14.72 22.24
C GLY A 570 -1.15 -13.68 22.45
N ASN A 571 -0.22 -13.60 21.51
CA ASN A 571 0.90 -12.67 21.56
C ASN A 571 0.82 -11.64 20.46
N TYR A 572 1.01 -10.39 20.84
CA TYR A 572 0.93 -9.26 19.90
C TYR A 572 2.19 -8.41 20.02
N LYS A 573 2.63 -7.90 18.90
CA LYS A 573 3.59 -6.80 18.85
C LYS A 573 2.86 -5.49 18.58
N VAL A 574 3.25 -4.45 19.28
CA VAL A 574 2.68 -3.11 19.10
C VAL A 574 3.69 -2.26 18.37
N ARG A 575 3.32 -1.75 17.20
CA ARG A 575 4.13 -0.93 16.33
C ARG A 575 3.59 0.49 16.30
N ILE A 576 4.46 1.44 16.58
CA ILE A 576 4.14 2.86 16.47
C ILE A 576 4.70 3.36 15.13
N ASP A 577 3.81 3.77 14.23
CA ASP A 577 4.16 4.02 12.82
C ASP A 577 4.53 5.47 12.52
N ASN A 578 4.12 6.43 13.37
CA ASN A 578 4.52 7.81 13.19
C ASN A 578 5.84 8.12 13.91
N ALA A 579 6.61 9.04 13.35
CA ALA A 579 7.76 9.67 13.97
C ALA A 579 7.70 11.17 13.69
N THR A 580 8.07 11.98 14.71
CA THR A 580 8.07 13.44 14.62
C THR A 580 9.05 14.04 15.61
N GLY A 581 9.70 15.12 15.24
CA GLY A 581 10.50 15.92 16.19
C GLY A 581 9.66 16.89 17.04
N ALA A 582 8.40 17.10 16.66
CA ALA A 582 7.50 17.98 17.40
C ALA A 582 6.93 17.33 18.67
N GLY A 583 6.36 18.15 19.55
CA GLY A 583 5.67 17.72 20.77
C GLY A 583 6.55 17.67 22.02
N LYS A 584 5.89 17.74 23.17
CA LYS A 584 6.50 17.69 24.50
C LYS A 584 6.49 16.27 25.05
N VAL A 585 7.30 16.02 26.05
CA VAL A 585 7.26 14.77 26.82
C VAL A 585 5.85 14.48 27.34
N ALA A 586 5.14 15.51 27.79
CA ALA A 586 3.78 15.36 28.33
C ALA A 586 2.73 14.95 27.27
N ASP A 587 3.03 15.15 26.00
CA ASP A 587 2.13 14.78 24.89
C ASP A 587 2.19 13.28 24.56
N TYR A 588 3.24 12.58 25.01
CA TYR A 588 3.49 11.19 24.64
C TYR A 588 3.64 10.25 25.83
N LYS A 589 4.37 10.68 26.86
CA LYS A 589 4.72 9.79 27.98
C LYS A 589 3.51 9.31 28.76
N GLY A 590 3.30 8.03 28.75
CA GLY A 590 2.20 7.38 29.46
C GLY A 590 0.88 7.40 28.69
N ASN A 591 0.87 7.88 27.42
CA ASN A 591 -0.32 7.79 26.59
C ASN A 591 -0.71 6.34 26.44
N GLU A 592 -1.98 6.05 26.69
CA GLU A 592 -2.58 4.74 26.50
C GLU A 592 -2.88 4.57 25.00
N VAL A 593 -2.31 3.53 24.40
CA VAL A 593 -2.53 3.22 22.97
C VAL A 593 -3.41 1.98 22.77
N ILE A 594 -3.48 1.07 23.75
CA ILE A 594 -4.40 -0.07 23.74
C ILE A 594 -5.02 -0.24 25.11
N ARG A 595 -6.34 -0.49 25.13
CA ARG A 595 -7.07 -0.92 26.31
C ARG A 595 -7.92 -2.14 26.00
N VAL A 596 -7.80 -3.17 26.84
CA VAL A 596 -8.61 -4.37 26.76
C VAL A 596 -9.68 -4.33 27.86
N TYR A 597 -10.94 -4.38 27.45
CA TYR A 597 -12.08 -4.51 28.35
C TYR A 597 -12.53 -5.98 28.36
N ASP A 598 -11.85 -6.80 29.12
CA ASP A 598 -12.24 -8.21 29.29
C ASP A 598 -13.17 -8.34 30.47
N ASN A 599 -14.34 -8.97 30.25
CA ASN A 599 -15.29 -9.30 31.31
C ASN A 599 -14.85 -10.52 32.13
N ASN A 600 -13.80 -11.21 31.73
CA ASN A 600 -13.25 -12.40 32.38
C ASN A 600 -11.86 -12.09 32.97
N ALA A 601 -11.77 -11.68 34.13
CA ALA A 601 -10.71 -11.45 35.12
C ALA A 601 -9.21 -11.52 34.77
N ASP A 602 -8.78 -12.13 33.66
CA ASP A 602 -7.37 -12.28 33.31
C ASP A 602 -7.19 -12.17 31.78
N THR A 603 -6.81 -11.01 31.26
CA THR A 603 -6.34 -10.86 29.89
C THR A 603 -5.21 -11.84 29.62
N GLN A 604 -5.43 -12.77 28.71
CA GLN A 604 -4.44 -13.78 28.34
C GLN A 604 -3.47 -13.30 27.25
N ALA A 605 -3.65 -12.08 26.77
CA ALA A 605 -2.82 -11.50 25.74
C ALA A 605 -1.53 -10.89 26.29
N THR A 606 -0.45 -11.06 25.54
CA THR A 606 0.84 -10.42 25.80
C THR A 606 1.11 -9.39 24.71
N PHE A 607 1.38 -8.15 25.11
CA PHE A 607 1.73 -7.07 24.21
C PHE A 607 3.19 -6.66 24.42
N THR A 608 3.99 -6.69 23.34
CA THR A 608 5.41 -6.31 23.35
C THR A 608 5.68 -5.27 22.27
N ALA A 609 6.67 -4.41 22.47
CA ALA A 609 7.04 -3.42 21.46
C ALA A 609 7.59 -4.10 20.19
N ALA A 610 7.13 -3.65 19.03
CA ALA A 610 7.68 -4.04 17.73
C ALA A 610 8.85 -3.14 17.32
N ASN A 611 8.82 -1.86 17.73
CA ASN A 611 9.81 -0.84 17.37
C ASN A 611 9.94 0.18 18.49
N LYS A 612 10.94 1.05 18.36
CA LYS A 612 11.01 2.34 19.02
C LYS A 612 10.57 3.40 18.01
N ALA A 613 9.86 4.42 18.46
CA ALA A 613 9.42 5.55 17.65
C ALA A 613 9.98 6.87 18.21
N ASP A 614 10.47 7.73 17.34
CA ASP A 614 10.97 9.05 17.70
C ASP A 614 9.79 10.02 17.80
N LEU A 615 9.54 10.53 19.02
CA LEU A 615 8.44 11.44 19.29
C LEU A 615 8.96 12.61 20.15
N GLY A 616 9.07 13.78 19.54
CA GLY A 616 9.70 14.93 20.19
C GLY A 616 11.21 14.72 20.38
N ALA A 617 11.70 14.94 21.59
CA ALA A 617 13.12 14.82 21.94
C ALA A 617 13.55 13.38 22.32
N TYR A 618 12.60 12.46 22.48
CA TYR A 618 12.87 11.13 23.01
C TYR A 618 12.34 10.02 22.11
N THR A 619 12.92 8.84 22.24
CA THR A 619 12.37 7.61 21.71
C THR A 619 11.34 7.04 22.69
N TYR A 620 10.31 6.41 22.12
CA TYR A 620 9.24 5.74 22.88
C TYR A 620 9.01 4.34 22.36
N GLN A 621 8.60 3.45 23.24
CA GLN A 621 8.14 2.12 22.89
C GLN A 621 6.86 1.75 23.65
N ALA A 622 6.09 0.85 23.06
CA ALA A 622 4.89 0.34 23.72
C ALA A 622 5.25 -0.56 24.91
N GLN A 623 4.61 -0.35 26.05
CA GLN A 623 4.80 -1.13 27.26
C GLN A 623 3.46 -1.55 27.86
N GLN A 624 3.26 -2.84 28.06
CA GLN A 624 2.06 -3.37 28.71
C GLN A 624 2.07 -3.10 30.22
N GLN A 625 0.93 -2.60 30.72
CA GLN A 625 0.67 -2.35 32.13
C GLN A 625 -0.73 -2.92 32.49
N GLY A 626 -0.78 -4.22 32.81
CA GLY A 626 -2.05 -4.91 33.05
C GLY A 626 -2.87 -5.00 31.77
N ASP A 627 -4.10 -4.44 31.79
CA ASP A 627 -5.03 -4.45 30.65
C ASP A 627 -4.81 -3.28 29.70
N THR A 628 -3.76 -2.50 29.89
CA THR A 628 -3.43 -1.35 29.05
C THR A 628 -2.03 -1.47 28.46
N VAL A 629 -1.82 -0.84 27.30
CA VAL A 629 -0.51 -0.63 26.71
C VAL A 629 -0.29 0.87 26.60
N VAL A 630 0.84 1.34 27.12
CA VAL A 630 1.19 2.76 27.15
C VAL A 630 2.51 3.04 26.44
N LEU A 631 2.71 4.28 26.01
CA LEU A 631 3.98 4.75 25.48
C LEU A 631 4.96 4.98 26.63
N HIS A 632 6.06 4.23 26.66
CA HIS A 632 7.14 4.36 27.63
C HIS A 632 8.28 5.16 27.01
N GLN A 633 8.72 6.21 27.75
CA GLN A 633 9.84 7.02 27.32
C GLN A 633 11.17 6.28 27.53
N GLU A 634 12.03 6.32 26.54
CA GLU A 634 13.38 5.76 26.53
C GLU A 634 14.44 6.88 26.47
N GLU A 635 15.51 6.69 25.75
CA GLU A 635 16.62 7.62 25.56
C GLU A 635 16.26 8.82 24.65
N LEU A 636 17.16 9.81 24.60
CA LEU A 636 17.07 10.88 23.62
C LEU A 636 17.17 10.30 22.19
N THR A 637 16.47 10.96 21.28
CA THR A 637 16.66 10.67 19.84
C THR A 637 18.05 11.14 19.37
N ASP A 638 18.60 10.53 18.34
CA ASP A 638 19.92 10.89 17.81
C ASP A 638 20.00 12.38 17.44
N TYR A 639 18.94 12.94 16.83
CA TYR A 639 18.90 14.36 16.46
C TYR A 639 18.80 15.28 17.70
N ALA A 640 18.10 14.87 18.74
CA ALA A 640 18.01 15.65 19.98
C ALA A 640 19.32 15.59 20.77
N ASN A 641 19.95 14.40 20.84
CA ASN A 641 21.25 14.23 21.43
C ASN A 641 22.30 15.12 20.74
N MET A 642 22.36 15.12 19.40
CA MET A 642 23.27 15.98 18.65
C MET A 642 23.00 17.46 18.90
N ALA A 643 21.73 17.90 18.86
CA ALA A 643 21.37 19.28 19.11
C ALA A 643 21.79 19.77 20.51
N LEU A 644 21.62 18.91 21.53
CA LEU A 644 22.00 19.19 22.91
C LEU A 644 23.51 19.13 23.15
N SER A 645 24.26 18.39 22.33
CA SER A 645 25.71 18.22 22.42
C SER A 645 26.49 19.41 21.84
N ILE A 646 25.87 20.18 20.93
CA ILE A 646 26.53 21.32 20.24
C ILE A 646 27.26 22.27 21.19
N PRO A 647 26.68 22.78 22.31
CA PRO A 647 27.37 23.75 23.15
C PRO A 647 28.61 23.18 23.87
N SER A 648 28.54 21.93 24.29
CA SER A 648 29.69 21.21 24.89
C SER A 648 30.80 21.00 23.86
N ALA A 649 30.43 20.55 22.66
CA ALA A 649 31.38 20.35 21.55
C ALA A 649 32.04 21.67 21.08
N ASN A 650 31.28 22.79 21.04
CA ASN A 650 31.84 24.12 20.80
C ASN A 650 32.88 24.50 21.86
N THR A 651 32.61 24.16 23.14
CA THR A 651 33.54 24.41 24.26
C THR A 651 34.84 23.65 24.09
N ASN A 652 34.82 22.44 23.56
CA ASN A 652 36.04 21.65 23.27
C ASN A 652 36.92 22.32 22.20
N ILE A 653 36.32 22.83 21.12
CA ILE A 653 37.04 23.60 20.10
C ILE A 653 37.73 24.82 20.77
N TRP A 654 36.97 25.57 21.55
CA TRP A 654 37.50 26.75 22.27
C TRP A 654 38.63 26.37 23.26
N ASN A 655 38.53 25.26 23.99
CA ASN A 655 39.61 24.78 24.87
C ASN A 655 40.91 24.53 24.09
N LEU A 656 40.88 23.94 22.91
CA LEU A 656 42.05 23.76 22.06
C LEU A 656 42.65 25.08 21.56
N GLU A 657 41.79 26.07 21.26
CA GLU A 657 42.26 27.43 20.90
C GLU A 657 42.91 28.16 22.09
N GLN A 658 42.39 27.99 23.30
CA GLN A 658 43.02 28.50 24.52
C GLN A 658 44.40 27.81 24.78
N ASP A 659 44.46 26.48 24.64
CA ASP A 659 45.69 25.71 24.75
C ASP A 659 46.75 26.18 23.75
N ALA A 660 46.34 26.48 22.50
CA ALA A 660 47.28 26.99 21.46
C ALA A 660 47.92 28.33 21.85
N VAL A 661 47.12 29.27 22.43
CA VAL A 661 47.66 30.54 22.93
C VAL A 661 48.45 30.35 24.23
N GLY A 662 47.98 29.48 25.13
CA GLY A 662 48.73 29.13 26.36
C GLY A 662 50.12 28.55 26.06
N ASN A 663 50.22 27.69 25.08
CA ASN A 663 51.53 27.14 24.60
C ASN A 663 52.41 28.20 23.92
N ARG A 664 51.83 29.14 23.20
CA ARG A 664 52.56 30.30 22.65
C ARG A 664 53.13 31.14 23.81
N LEU A 665 52.38 31.42 24.89
CA LEU A 665 52.80 32.20 26.04
C LEU A 665 53.88 31.42 26.83
N THR A 666 53.75 30.13 27.03
CA THR A 666 54.79 29.25 27.64
C THR A 666 56.07 29.27 26.83
N ASN A 667 55.98 29.17 25.49
CA ASN A 667 57.10 29.31 24.61
C ASN A 667 57.82 30.64 24.76
N SER A 668 57.11 31.72 25.00
CA SER A 668 57.69 33.06 25.21
C SER A 668 58.49 33.17 26.48
N ARG A 669 58.14 32.46 27.52
CA ARG A 669 58.81 32.50 28.86
C ARG A 669 60.12 31.68 28.83
N HIS A 670 60.11 30.55 28.15
CA HIS A 670 61.20 29.60 28.19
C HIS A 670 62.05 29.55 26.90
N GLY A 671 61.74 30.39 25.91
CA GLY A 671 62.48 30.53 24.68
C GLY A 671 63.82 31.30 24.84
N LEU A 672 64.78 31.13 23.90
CA LEU A 672 66.13 31.74 23.98
C LEU A 672 66.09 33.26 23.88
N ALA A 673 65.24 33.87 23.10
CA ALA A 673 65.02 35.30 23.09
C ALA A 673 63.67 35.60 22.41
N ASP A 674 62.74 36.03 23.19
CA ASP A 674 61.45 36.41 22.66
C ASP A 674 61.27 37.94 22.72
N LYS A 675 61.17 38.57 21.58
CA LYS A 675 60.86 40.02 21.45
C LYS A 675 59.49 40.28 20.86
N GLY A 676 58.67 39.24 20.69
CA GLY A 676 57.46 39.28 19.93
C GLY A 676 57.67 38.94 18.48
N GLY A 677 56.63 38.64 17.75
CA GLY A 677 56.67 38.23 16.33
C GLY A 677 55.38 37.70 15.80
N ALA A 678 55.46 37.10 14.64
CA ALA A 678 54.32 36.34 14.05
C ALA A 678 54.40 34.87 14.42
N TRP A 679 53.28 34.28 14.66
CA TRP A 679 53.18 32.85 14.93
C TRP A 679 52.00 32.23 14.26
N VAL A 680 52.07 30.94 13.97
CA VAL A 680 51.01 30.09 13.46
C VAL A 680 51.06 28.81 14.27
N SER A 681 49.92 28.34 14.72
CA SER A 681 49.76 27.07 15.42
C SER A 681 48.67 26.25 14.75
N TYR A 682 48.95 25.03 14.36
CA TYR A 682 47.97 24.00 14.02
C TYR A 682 47.65 23.24 15.31
N PHE A 683 46.36 22.94 15.51
CA PHE A 683 45.89 22.15 16.64
C PHE A 683 44.84 21.13 16.22
N GLY A 684 44.69 20.08 16.99
CA GLY A 684 43.66 19.09 16.84
C GLY A 684 43.48 18.27 18.10
N GLY A 685 42.38 17.58 18.16
CA GLY A 685 42.04 16.73 19.31
C GLY A 685 40.80 15.86 19.05
N ASN A 686 40.69 14.85 19.87
CA ASN A 686 39.53 13.97 19.90
C ASN A 686 38.95 13.95 21.32
N PHE A 687 37.62 14.08 21.38
CA PHE A 687 36.88 14.18 22.64
C PHE A 687 35.75 13.18 22.68
N ASP A 688 35.50 12.65 23.88
CA ASP A 688 34.29 11.86 24.21
C ASP A 688 33.52 12.64 25.26
N GLY A 689 32.24 12.92 25.04
CA GLY A 689 31.36 13.58 26.01
C GLY A 689 30.23 12.67 26.40
N ASP A 690 30.07 12.38 27.71
CA ASP A 690 28.98 11.60 28.28
C ASP A 690 28.66 12.13 29.70
N ASN A 691 27.51 12.80 29.83
CA ASN A 691 27.01 13.25 31.13
C ASN A 691 25.78 12.46 31.61
N GLY A 692 25.46 11.31 30.94
CA GLY A 692 24.27 10.51 31.19
C GLY A 692 22.98 11.05 30.54
N VAL A 693 23.03 12.21 29.87
CA VAL A 693 21.93 12.78 29.08
C VAL A 693 22.33 12.90 27.62
N ILE A 694 23.49 13.54 27.36
CA ILE A 694 24.08 13.64 26.03
C ILE A 694 25.27 12.68 25.93
N ASN A 695 25.51 12.19 24.72
CA ASN A 695 26.63 11.33 24.37
C ASN A 695 27.15 11.68 22.99
N TYR A 696 28.46 11.89 22.83
CA TYR A 696 29.06 12.19 21.56
C TYR A 696 30.55 11.92 21.48
N ASP A 697 31.04 11.57 20.30
CA ASP A 697 32.42 11.61 19.89
C ASP A 697 32.66 12.88 19.05
N GLN A 698 33.85 13.53 19.23
CA GLN A 698 34.17 14.73 18.47
C GLN A 698 35.63 14.69 18.02
N ASP A 699 35.88 14.89 16.73
CA ASP A 699 37.19 15.20 16.18
C ASP A 699 37.27 16.69 15.86
N VAL A 700 38.38 17.33 16.29
CA VAL A 700 38.62 18.76 16.06
C VAL A 700 39.94 18.95 15.37
N ASN A 701 40.01 19.86 14.43
CA ASN A 701 41.23 20.36 13.84
C ASN A 701 41.12 21.86 13.50
N GLY A 702 42.22 22.58 13.67
CA GLY A 702 42.20 24.02 13.42
C GLY A 702 43.56 24.64 13.28
N VAL A 703 43.53 25.90 12.93
CA VAL A 703 44.75 26.74 12.82
C VAL A 703 44.49 28.09 13.48
N MET A 704 45.46 28.55 14.23
CA MET A 704 45.49 29.87 14.82
C MET A 704 46.69 30.66 14.34
N VAL A 705 46.50 31.91 13.99
CA VAL A 705 47.53 32.82 13.55
C VAL A 705 47.56 34.07 14.44
N GLY A 706 48.69 34.50 14.85
CA GLY A 706 48.79 35.63 15.77
C GLY A 706 50.04 36.48 15.58
N LEU A 707 49.94 37.67 16.17
CA LEU A 707 51.02 38.62 16.26
C LEU A 707 51.14 39.09 17.70
N ASP A 708 52.36 39.19 18.22
CA ASP A 708 52.57 39.75 19.55
C ASP A 708 53.82 40.64 19.61
N THR A 709 53.93 41.41 20.65
CA THR A 709 55.10 42.26 20.91
C THR A 709 55.48 42.16 22.38
N GLN A 710 56.78 42.19 22.63
CA GLN A 710 57.31 42.28 23.99
C GLN A 710 57.54 43.73 24.35
N ILE A 711 57.16 44.11 25.57
CA ILE A 711 57.35 45.40 26.19
C ILE A 711 58.12 45.18 27.50
N ASP A 712 59.32 45.72 27.60
CA ASP A 712 60.16 45.64 28.82
C ASP A 712 59.76 46.77 29.76
N GLY A 713 59.13 46.42 30.91
CA GLY A 713 58.80 47.33 31.97
C GLY A 713 59.80 47.23 33.13
N ASN A 714 59.74 48.18 34.05
CA ASN A 714 60.69 48.27 35.20
C ASN A 714 60.62 47.06 36.13
N ASN A 715 59.42 46.42 36.31
CA ASN A 715 59.20 45.32 37.24
C ASN A 715 58.72 44.05 36.58
N ALA A 716 58.33 44.10 35.29
CA ALA A 716 57.83 42.94 34.56
C ALA A 716 58.11 43.09 33.06
N LYS A 717 58.27 41.95 32.39
CA LYS A 717 58.23 41.80 30.94
C LYS A 717 56.82 41.50 30.53
N TRP A 718 56.30 42.27 29.58
CA TRP A 718 54.95 42.10 29.06
C TRP A 718 54.97 41.55 27.66
N ILE A 719 54.11 40.62 27.36
CA ILE A 719 53.75 40.24 26.00
C ILE A 719 52.32 40.67 25.77
N LEU A 720 52.08 41.37 24.68
CA LEU A 720 50.72 41.76 24.26
C LEU A 720 50.54 41.28 22.84
N GLY A 721 49.44 40.57 22.59
CA GLY A 721 49.19 40.00 21.28
C GLY A 721 47.68 39.88 20.93
N GLY A 722 47.50 39.59 19.66
CA GLY A 722 46.17 39.27 19.13
C GLY A 722 46.29 38.08 18.16
N ALA A 723 45.25 37.28 18.09
CA ALA A 723 45.19 36.12 17.25
C ALA A 723 43.82 35.96 16.59
N ALA A 724 43.81 35.25 15.46
CA ALA A 724 42.58 34.76 14.83
C ALA A 724 42.68 33.25 14.66
N GLY A 725 41.62 32.56 15.01
CA GLY A 725 41.50 31.12 14.94
C GLY A 725 40.43 30.69 13.95
N PHE A 726 40.64 29.57 13.32
CA PHE A 726 39.69 28.87 12.46
C PHE A 726 39.78 27.39 12.77
N ALA A 727 38.68 26.77 13.13
CA ALA A 727 38.64 25.34 13.41
C ALA A 727 37.40 24.69 12.81
N LYS A 728 37.53 23.39 12.61
CA LYS A 728 36.45 22.47 12.24
C LYS A 728 36.36 21.39 13.28
N GLY A 729 35.12 21.02 13.56
CA GLY A 729 34.78 19.89 14.40
C GLY A 729 33.79 18.98 13.69
N ASP A 730 33.97 17.70 13.88
CA ASP A 730 33.04 16.67 13.44
C ASP A 730 32.57 15.94 14.68
N VAL A 731 31.27 16.08 15.00
CA VAL A 731 30.61 15.45 16.17
C VAL A 731 29.75 14.33 15.67
N SER A 732 29.76 13.18 16.33
CA SER A 732 28.94 12.05 15.92
C SER A 732 28.50 11.19 17.11
N ASP A 733 27.33 10.60 16.99
CA ASP A 733 26.81 9.51 17.83
C ASP A 733 25.72 8.77 17.08
N HIS A 734 25.80 7.43 17.00
CA HIS A 734 24.87 6.58 16.25
C HIS A 734 24.60 7.07 14.82
N SER A 735 23.38 7.57 14.54
CA SER A 735 23.03 8.13 13.22
C SER A 735 23.19 9.65 13.15
N GLY A 736 23.46 10.29 14.29
CA GLY A 736 23.58 11.74 14.39
C GLY A 736 24.98 12.25 14.07
N GLN A 737 25.07 13.39 13.41
CA GLN A 737 26.31 14.08 13.08
C GLN A 737 26.13 15.59 13.17
N VAL A 738 27.17 16.32 13.60
CA VAL A 738 27.25 17.79 13.52
C VAL A 738 28.58 18.20 12.95
N ASP A 739 28.53 18.91 11.83
CA ASP A 739 29.68 19.56 11.25
C ASP A 739 29.80 20.98 11.86
N GLN A 740 30.94 21.28 12.43
CA GLN A 740 31.18 22.53 13.12
C GLN A 740 32.25 23.36 12.41
N ASP A 741 32.00 24.65 12.25
CA ASP A 741 32.98 25.63 11.82
C ASP A 741 33.09 26.75 12.88
N SER A 742 34.31 27.02 13.38
CA SER A 742 34.55 28.11 14.32
C SER A 742 35.43 29.21 13.73
N GLN A 743 35.15 30.44 14.14
CA GLN A 743 35.94 31.65 13.82
C GLN A 743 36.16 32.44 15.08
N THR A 744 37.41 32.55 15.50
CA THR A 744 37.81 33.19 16.76
C THR A 744 38.66 34.41 16.53
N ALA A 745 38.37 35.48 17.26
CA ALA A 745 39.26 36.62 17.45
C ALA A 745 39.66 36.75 18.92
N MET A 746 40.93 36.78 19.22
CA MET A 746 41.47 36.72 20.57
C MET A 746 42.52 37.85 20.80
N ILE A 747 42.47 38.48 21.96
CA ILE A 747 43.57 39.29 22.49
C ILE A 747 44.14 38.62 23.72
N TYR A 748 45.45 38.65 23.87
CA TYR A 748 46.10 38.02 24.99
C TYR A 748 47.27 38.83 25.51
N SER A 749 47.59 38.57 26.77
CA SER A 749 48.75 39.24 27.43
C SER A 749 49.39 38.28 28.42
N SER A 750 50.69 38.44 28.60
CA SER A 750 51.46 37.78 29.65
C SER A 750 52.30 38.83 30.39
N ALA A 751 52.26 38.87 31.72
CA ALA A 751 53.18 39.64 32.55
C ALA A 751 54.09 38.67 33.30
N TYR A 752 55.42 38.72 33.00
CA TYR A 752 56.42 37.95 33.70
C TYR A 752 57.25 38.86 34.60
N PHE A 753 57.10 38.68 35.91
CA PHE A 753 57.71 39.54 36.89
C PHE A 753 59.15 39.13 37.26
N ALA A 754 59.95 40.05 37.79
CA ALA A 754 61.32 39.82 38.19
C ALA A 754 61.46 38.74 39.29
N ASN A 755 60.44 38.45 40.04
CA ASN A 755 60.41 37.40 41.06
C ASN A 755 59.97 36.03 40.53
N ASN A 756 59.95 35.83 39.19
CA ASN A 756 59.54 34.61 38.50
C ASN A 756 58.02 34.27 38.60
N VAL A 757 57.17 35.19 39.11
CA VAL A 757 55.73 35.07 39.02
C VAL A 757 55.29 35.50 37.63
N PHE A 758 54.29 34.84 37.07
CA PHE A 758 53.65 35.31 35.85
C PHE A 758 52.12 35.31 35.98
N VAL A 759 51.53 36.14 35.15
CA VAL A 759 50.07 36.19 34.95
C VAL A 759 49.82 36.27 33.47
N ASP A 760 49.12 35.25 32.96
CA ASP A 760 48.63 35.20 31.59
C ASP A 760 47.14 35.50 31.57
N GLY A 761 46.68 36.26 30.58
CA GLY A 761 45.26 36.58 30.40
C GLY A 761 44.89 36.57 28.92
N SER A 762 43.73 36.12 28.60
CA SER A 762 43.14 36.15 27.28
C SER A 762 41.68 36.56 27.32
N LEU A 763 41.21 37.22 26.27
CA LEU A 763 39.80 37.52 25.99
C LEU A 763 39.52 37.22 24.53
N ASN A 764 38.47 36.52 24.24
CA ASN A 764 38.10 36.15 22.87
C ASN A 764 36.61 36.36 22.61
N TYR A 765 36.35 36.51 21.33
CA TYR A 765 35.01 36.35 20.74
C TYR A 765 35.13 35.26 19.69
N THR A 766 34.19 34.32 19.77
CA THR A 766 34.13 33.18 18.84
C THR A 766 32.72 33.06 18.29
N ARG A 767 32.61 32.82 17.01
CA ARG A 767 31.38 32.44 16.33
C ARG A 767 31.49 30.99 15.86
N PHE A 768 30.50 30.19 16.22
CA PHE A 768 30.35 28.80 15.80
C PHE A 768 29.18 28.69 14.85
N ASN A 769 29.36 27.99 13.73
CA ASN A 769 28.31 27.53 12.84
C ASN A 769 28.26 26.02 12.93
N ASN A 770 27.07 25.46 13.13
CA ASN A 770 26.88 24.04 13.34
C ASN A 770 25.79 23.55 12.38
N ASP A 771 26.11 22.57 11.54
CA ASP A 771 25.21 21.91 10.63
C ASP A 771 24.94 20.49 11.15
N LEU A 772 23.71 20.24 11.60
CA LEU A 772 23.27 18.99 12.19
C LEU A 772 22.58 18.13 11.16
N SER A 773 22.82 16.83 11.18
CA SER A 773 22.11 15.80 10.43
C SER A 773 21.93 14.53 11.27
N ALA A 774 20.81 13.83 11.06
CA ALA A 774 20.53 12.55 11.72
C ALA A 774 19.50 11.75 10.92
N THR A 775 19.28 10.50 11.31
CA THR A 775 18.23 9.66 10.75
C THR A 775 17.27 9.24 11.85
N MET A 776 15.98 9.45 11.64
CA MET A 776 14.94 9.04 12.58
C MET A 776 14.72 7.52 12.56
N SER A 777 14.08 7.00 13.58
CA SER A 777 13.73 5.58 13.73
C SER A 777 12.92 5.00 12.57
N ASN A 778 12.16 5.84 11.86
CA ASN A 778 11.42 5.47 10.64
C ASN A 778 12.25 5.57 9.35
N GLY A 779 13.55 5.91 9.44
CA GLY A 779 14.45 6.09 8.30
C GLY A 779 14.39 7.48 7.64
N GLN A 780 13.60 8.41 8.16
CA GLN A 780 13.54 9.78 7.64
C GLN A 780 14.83 10.53 7.99
N TYR A 781 15.39 11.24 7.00
CA TYR A 781 16.53 12.13 7.21
C TYR A 781 16.08 13.45 7.84
N VAL A 782 16.87 13.91 8.83
CA VAL A 782 16.65 15.15 9.56
C VAL A 782 17.88 16.02 9.43
N ASP A 783 17.68 17.29 9.19
CA ASP A 783 18.75 18.29 9.13
C ASP A 783 18.32 19.60 9.80
N GLY A 784 19.33 20.39 10.14
CA GLY A 784 19.14 21.72 10.69
C GLY A 784 20.48 22.41 10.90
N ASN A 785 20.45 23.73 11.04
CA ASN A 785 21.64 24.51 11.30
C ASN A 785 21.43 25.52 12.44
N THR A 786 22.49 25.84 13.16
CA THR A 786 22.45 26.85 14.21
C THR A 786 23.76 27.61 14.31
N THR A 787 23.66 28.82 14.76
CA THR A 787 24.82 29.71 15.01
C THR A 787 24.89 30.06 16.48
N SER A 788 26.08 30.01 17.08
CA SER A 788 26.33 30.42 18.44
C SER A 788 27.43 31.49 18.47
N ASP A 789 27.17 32.56 19.17
CA ASP A 789 28.15 33.59 19.46
C ASP A 789 28.64 33.44 20.93
N ALA A 790 29.94 33.50 21.15
CA ALA A 790 30.52 33.24 22.46
C ALA A 790 31.60 34.28 22.84
N TRP A 791 31.58 34.64 24.11
CA TRP A 791 32.67 35.38 24.73
C TRP A 791 33.41 34.47 25.69
N GLY A 792 34.72 34.46 25.59
CA GLY A 792 35.55 33.69 26.49
C GLY A 792 36.65 34.49 27.13
N PHE A 793 37.15 33.98 28.24
CA PHE A 793 38.31 34.54 28.95
C PHE A 793 39.17 33.39 29.50
N GLY A 794 40.44 33.67 29.65
CA GLY A 794 41.38 32.77 30.32
C GLY A 794 42.26 33.62 31.28
N LEU A 795 42.55 33.08 32.45
CA LEU A 795 43.51 33.67 33.41
C LEU A 795 44.34 32.53 34.02
N LYS A 796 45.68 32.63 33.91
CA LYS A 796 46.66 31.69 34.51
C LYS A 796 47.68 32.44 35.32
N LEU A 797 47.87 32.03 36.58
CA LEU A 797 48.88 32.51 37.52
C LEU A 797 49.84 31.40 37.84
N GLY A 798 51.10 31.64 37.71
CA GLY A 798 52.13 30.64 38.03
C GLY A 798 53.44 31.24 38.56
N TYR A 799 54.30 30.33 39.06
CA TYR A 799 55.61 30.70 39.60
C TYR A 799 56.65 29.76 39.06
N ASP A 800 57.62 30.31 38.27
CA ASP A 800 58.76 29.56 37.75
C ASP A 800 59.86 29.33 38.81
N TRP A 801 59.78 28.19 39.44
CA TRP A 801 60.89 27.73 40.27
C TRP A 801 62.02 27.21 39.40
N LYS A 802 63.21 27.80 39.43
CA LYS A 802 64.38 27.42 38.61
C LYS A 802 65.43 26.77 39.50
N PRO A 803 65.41 25.42 39.68
CA PRO A 803 66.39 24.69 40.51
C PRO A 803 67.80 24.79 39.95
N ASN A 804 67.98 25.08 38.69
CA ASN A 804 69.25 25.33 38.03
C ASN A 804 69.08 26.24 36.80
N THR A 805 70.14 26.52 36.06
CA THR A 805 70.05 27.42 34.89
C THR A 805 69.32 26.86 33.67
N SER A 806 69.04 25.58 33.66
CA SER A 806 68.43 24.86 32.50
C SER A 806 67.06 24.24 32.81
N GLY A 807 66.78 23.96 34.10
CA GLY A 807 65.48 23.36 34.51
C GLY A 807 64.56 24.36 35.16
N TYR A 808 63.25 24.12 34.98
CA TYR A 808 62.18 24.83 35.66
C TYR A 808 61.11 23.88 36.14
N VAL A 809 60.43 24.26 37.21
CA VAL A 809 59.19 23.62 37.69
C VAL A 809 58.22 24.79 38.02
N THR A 810 57.10 24.78 37.39
CA THR A 810 56.10 25.85 37.40
C THR A 810 54.77 25.34 37.98
N PRO A 811 54.54 25.42 39.31
CA PRO A 811 53.21 25.29 39.82
C PRO A 811 52.35 26.47 39.32
N TYR A 812 51.11 26.15 38.97
CA TYR A 812 50.15 27.14 38.48
C TYR A 812 48.71 26.85 38.92
N ALA A 813 47.88 27.87 38.83
CA ALA A 813 46.43 27.82 38.87
C ALA A 813 45.86 28.63 37.70
N ALA A 814 44.81 28.07 37.06
CA ALA A 814 44.14 28.75 35.98
C ALA A 814 42.61 28.68 36.15
N VAL A 815 41.95 29.67 35.63
CA VAL A 815 40.50 29.68 35.43
C VAL A 815 40.22 30.19 34.05
N SER A 816 39.33 29.54 33.38
CA SER A 816 38.83 29.95 32.06
C SER A 816 37.32 29.79 31.99
N GLY A 817 36.68 30.54 31.11
CA GLY A 817 35.22 30.46 30.96
C GLY A 817 34.81 30.87 29.56
N LEU A 818 33.80 30.20 29.08
CA LEU A 818 33.14 30.48 27.80
C LEU A 818 31.65 30.69 28.05
N PHE A 819 31.13 31.80 27.58
CA PHE A 819 29.72 32.18 27.68
C PHE A 819 29.15 32.19 26.27
N GLN A 820 28.35 31.18 25.95
CA GLN A 820 27.74 31.02 24.64
C GLN A 820 26.29 31.45 24.66
N SER A 821 25.82 32.08 23.58
CA SER A 821 24.42 32.32 23.28
C SER A 821 24.13 31.82 21.88
N GLY A 822 23.20 30.88 21.80
CA GLY A 822 22.77 30.28 20.52
C GLY A 822 21.44 30.86 20.04
N ASP A 823 21.22 30.86 18.76
CA ASP A 823 19.95 31.19 18.13
C ASP A 823 18.91 30.09 18.40
N SER A 824 17.62 30.46 18.39
CA SER A 824 16.55 29.51 18.33
C SER A 824 16.45 28.95 16.89
N TYR A 825 16.29 27.65 16.73
CA TYR A 825 16.20 27.01 15.43
C TYR A 825 15.22 25.84 15.45
N GLN A 826 14.85 25.36 14.25
CA GLN A 826 13.96 24.23 14.07
C GLN A 826 14.62 23.27 13.09
N LEU A 827 14.57 21.99 13.40
CA LEU A 827 15.01 20.92 12.50
C LEU A 827 13.92 20.60 11.47
N SER A 828 14.30 19.93 10.40
CA SER A 828 13.39 19.57 9.29
C SER A 828 12.29 18.59 9.70
N ASN A 829 12.38 17.94 10.86
CA ASN A 829 11.36 17.08 11.46
C ASN A 829 10.46 17.80 12.47
N ASP A 830 10.46 19.13 12.49
CA ASP A 830 9.69 20.00 13.37
C ASP A 830 10.16 20.05 14.83
N MET A 831 11.29 19.43 15.20
CA MET A 831 11.88 19.67 16.52
C MET A 831 12.34 21.11 16.64
N ARG A 832 11.93 21.79 17.71
CA ARG A 832 12.30 23.17 17.99
C ARG A 832 13.25 23.26 19.17
N MET A 833 14.37 23.91 18.94
CA MET A 833 15.30 24.34 19.99
C MET A 833 15.10 25.82 20.25
N ASP A 834 14.81 26.20 21.48
CA ASP A 834 14.88 27.60 21.88
C ASP A 834 16.34 27.99 22.07
N GLY A 835 16.67 29.30 21.94
CA GLY A 835 18.04 29.78 22.01
C GLY A 835 18.74 29.32 23.29
N GLN A 836 19.85 28.60 23.13
CA GLN A 836 20.61 28.05 24.24
C GLN A 836 21.60 29.06 24.76
N SER A 837 21.57 29.31 26.07
CA SER A 837 22.62 30.01 26.79
C SER A 837 23.45 28.97 27.54
N TYR A 838 24.71 28.83 27.19
CA TYR A 838 25.58 27.79 27.77
C TYR A 838 26.81 28.44 28.40
N ASP A 839 26.91 28.35 29.73
CA ASP A 839 28.00 28.92 30.51
C ASP A 839 28.94 27.79 30.96
N SER A 840 30.18 27.82 30.54
CA SER A 840 31.19 26.84 30.90
C SER A 840 32.34 27.52 31.68
N MET A 841 32.70 26.92 32.78
CA MET A 841 33.83 27.32 33.62
C MET A 841 34.77 26.14 33.82
N ARG A 842 36.04 26.37 33.55
CA ARG A 842 37.13 25.39 33.82
C ARG A 842 38.06 25.96 34.88
N TYR A 843 38.34 25.16 35.88
CA TYR A 843 39.32 25.44 36.93
C TYR A 843 40.45 24.40 36.83
N GLU A 844 41.70 24.89 36.74
CA GLU A 844 42.85 24.00 36.56
C GLU A 844 43.93 24.34 37.57
N THR A 845 44.54 23.38 38.22
CA THR A 845 45.75 23.54 39.01
C THR A 845 46.75 22.43 38.71
N GLY A 846 47.99 22.80 38.51
CA GLY A 846 48.94 21.86 37.98
C GLY A 846 50.40 22.26 38.15
N ILE A 847 51.24 21.45 37.60
CA ILE A 847 52.69 21.63 37.56
C ILE A 847 53.14 21.41 36.10
N ASP A 848 53.89 22.39 35.57
CA ASP A 848 54.64 22.23 34.32
C ASP A 848 56.14 22.20 34.65
N ALA A 849 56.85 21.19 34.17
CA ALA A 849 58.26 21.03 34.41
C ALA A 849 59.02 20.75 33.12
N GLY A 850 60.09 21.48 32.92
CA GLY A 850 60.89 21.33 31.71
C GLY A 850 62.39 21.52 31.91
N TYR A 851 63.13 21.13 30.92
CA TYR A 851 64.60 21.24 30.90
C TYR A 851 65.15 21.68 29.54
N THR A 852 65.97 22.73 29.55
CA THR A 852 66.54 23.30 28.33
C THR A 852 67.92 22.73 28.04
N PHE A 853 68.01 22.03 26.93
CA PHE A 853 69.30 21.57 26.36
C PHE A 853 69.83 22.58 25.37
N ASN A 854 70.97 23.22 25.64
CA ASN A 854 71.62 24.17 24.76
C ASN A 854 72.65 23.44 23.91
N TYR A 855 72.54 23.56 22.58
CA TYR A 855 73.47 22.90 21.65
C TYR A 855 74.54 23.84 21.15
N GLY A 856 74.63 25.05 21.70
CA GLY A 856 75.56 26.08 21.25
C GLY A 856 74.99 26.95 20.13
N GLY A 857 75.53 28.21 20.07
CA GLY A 857 74.94 29.22 19.21
C GLY A 857 73.55 29.66 19.70
N ASP A 858 72.61 29.68 18.82
CA ASP A 858 71.24 30.07 19.10
C ASP A 858 70.25 28.87 19.08
N GLN A 859 70.77 27.61 19.28
CA GLN A 859 69.97 26.40 19.22
C GLN A 859 69.67 25.82 20.61
N ALA A 860 68.44 25.57 20.92
CA ALA A 860 68.01 24.95 22.19
C ALA A 860 66.80 24.07 21.99
N LEU A 861 66.71 22.98 22.74
CA LEU A 861 65.59 22.10 22.85
C LEU A 861 65.09 22.08 24.29
N THR A 862 63.83 22.34 24.49
CA THR A 862 63.21 22.37 25.83
C THR A 862 62.01 21.41 25.90
N PRO A 863 62.26 20.11 26.19
CA PRO A 863 61.15 19.23 26.53
C PRO A 863 60.51 19.66 27.86
N HIS A 864 59.20 19.48 27.96
CA HIS A 864 58.45 19.72 29.19
C HIS A 864 57.32 18.68 29.37
N PHE A 865 56.86 18.60 30.61
CA PHE A 865 55.83 17.68 31.05
C PHE A 865 54.84 18.47 31.93
N THR A 866 53.52 18.29 31.67
CA THR A 866 52.42 18.95 32.42
C THR A 866 51.59 17.88 33.11
N LEU A 867 51.27 18.10 34.37
CA LEU A 867 50.33 17.34 35.18
C LEU A 867 49.40 18.30 35.88
N ALA A 868 48.11 18.17 35.66
CA ALA A 868 47.14 19.07 36.26
C ALA A 868 45.85 18.32 36.68
N TYR A 869 45.22 18.85 37.70
CA TYR A 869 43.84 18.56 38.04
C TYR A 869 42.97 19.64 37.42
N VAL A 870 41.91 19.20 36.73
CA VAL A 870 40.93 20.02 36.03
C VAL A 870 39.56 19.74 36.61
N TYR A 871 38.78 20.81 36.82
CA TYR A 871 37.37 20.72 37.17
C TYR A 871 36.57 21.58 36.20
N ASP A 872 35.64 20.92 35.49
CA ASP A 872 34.72 21.55 34.58
C ASP A 872 33.37 21.70 35.27
N ASP A 873 32.72 22.86 35.09
CA ASP A 873 31.40 23.16 35.59
C ASP A 873 30.65 23.99 34.52
N SER A 874 29.75 23.31 33.82
CA SER A 874 28.90 23.95 32.84
C SER A 874 27.44 23.84 33.28
N SER A 875 26.67 24.85 33.03
CA SER A 875 25.26 24.89 33.36
C SER A 875 24.44 25.34 32.17
N ASN A 876 23.42 24.59 31.84
CA ASN A 876 22.42 24.97 30.87
C ASN A 876 21.12 24.19 31.10
N ASP A 877 20.02 24.91 30.98
CA ASP A 877 18.67 24.36 30.85
C ASP A 877 18.24 24.54 29.38
N ALA A 878 18.64 23.60 28.51
CA ALA A 878 18.23 23.64 27.13
C ALA A 878 16.73 23.42 27.03
N ASN A 879 16.05 24.18 26.18
CA ASN A 879 14.63 24.05 25.96
C ASN A 879 14.37 23.39 24.58
N VAL A 880 13.80 22.18 24.61
CA VAL A 880 13.42 21.42 23.43
C VAL A 880 11.91 21.31 23.40
N ASN A 881 11.25 21.87 22.39
CA ASN A 881 9.79 21.87 22.24
C ASN A 881 9.03 22.44 23.46
N GLY A 882 9.71 23.17 24.34
CA GLY A 882 9.16 23.69 25.59
C GLY A 882 9.40 22.81 26.83
N ASP A 883 10.13 21.71 26.70
CA ASP A 883 10.66 20.92 27.81
C ASP A 883 12.10 21.34 28.12
N SER A 884 12.42 21.46 29.43
CA SER A 884 13.78 21.77 29.89
C SER A 884 14.59 20.49 30.06
N ILE A 885 15.76 20.42 29.41
CA ILE A 885 16.68 19.28 29.48
C ILE A 885 18.06 19.83 29.92
N ASP A 886 18.59 19.35 31.04
CA ASP A 886 19.94 19.69 31.50
C ASP A 886 20.98 18.95 30.67
N ASN A 887 21.72 19.71 29.85
CA ASN A 887 22.82 19.20 29.03
C ASN A 887 24.20 19.71 29.51
N GLY A 888 24.29 20.24 30.71
CA GLY A 888 25.52 20.72 31.31
C GLY A 888 26.48 19.60 31.63
N VAL A 889 27.76 19.78 31.27
CA VAL A 889 28.85 18.85 31.55
C VAL A 889 29.65 19.30 32.75
N LYS A 890 29.91 18.41 33.71
CA LYS A 890 30.60 18.69 34.98
C LYS A 890 31.56 17.53 35.25
N GLY A 891 32.61 17.82 35.98
CA GLY A 891 33.42 16.74 36.46
C GLY A 891 34.85 17.06 36.74
N SER A 892 35.51 16.18 37.43
CA SER A 892 36.90 16.26 37.82
C SER A 892 37.73 15.34 36.89
N ALA A 893 38.75 15.91 36.29
CA ALA A 893 39.62 15.22 35.38
C ALA A 893 41.10 15.44 35.68
N VAL A 894 41.95 14.58 35.14
CA VAL A 894 43.41 14.72 35.20
C VAL A 894 43.96 14.97 33.83
N ARG A 895 44.71 16.07 33.68
CA ARG A 895 45.44 16.38 32.45
C ARG A 895 46.87 15.91 32.55
N VAL A 896 47.33 15.21 31.52
CA VAL A 896 48.74 14.84 31.35
C VAL A 896 49.21 15.33 29.99
N GLY A 897 50.30 16.15 29.98
CA GLY A 897 50.83 16.73 28.76
C GLY A 897 52.31 16.45 28.59
N LEU A 898 52.77 16.29 27.35
CA LEU A 898 54.11 16.21 26.93
C LEU A 898 54.36 17.16 25.78
N GLY A 899 55.33 18.05 25.92
CA GLY A 899 55.68 18.98 24.89
C GLY A 899 57.16 19.19 24.71
N THR A 900 57.48 19.92 23.67
CA THR A 900 58.85 20.35 23.41
C THR A 900 58.86 21.63 22.59
N GLN A 901 59.84 22.45 22.89
CA GLN A 901 60.14 23.66 22.16
C GLN A 901 61.54 23.50 21.54
N PHE A 902 61.71 23.84 20.27
CA PHE A 902 62.96 23.88 19.59
C PHE A 902 63.24 25.26 18.99
N SER A 903 64.25 25.94 19.48
CA SER A 903 64.78 27.20 18.92
C SER A 903 65.88 26.86 17.94
N PHE A 904 65.67 27.15 16.65
CA PHE A 904 66.68 26.95 15.57
C PHE A 904 67.63 28.12 15.46
N THR A 905 67.11 29.31 15.67
CA THR A 905 67.83 30.59 15.67
C THR A 905 67.19 31.52 16.68
N LYS A 906 67.78 32.69 16.88
CA LYS A 906 67.18 33.79 17.73
C LYS A 906 65.80 34.25 17.19
N ASN A 907 65.59 34.02 15.89
CA ASN A 907 64.39 34.54 15.24
C ASN A 907 63.34 33.46 14.87
N PHE A 908 63.74 32.17 14.91
CA PHE A 908 62.84 31.08 14.47
C PHE A 908 62.79 29.95 15.48
N SER A 909 61.61 29.60 15.92
CA SER A 909 61.31 28.48 16.84
C SER A 909 60.07 27.72 16.43
N THR A 910 60.04 26.46 16.85
CA THR A 910 58.85 25.63 16.82
C THR A 910 58.53 25.12 18.23
N TYR A 911 57.28 24.86 18.47
CA TYR A 911 56.80 24.24 19.71
C TYR A 911 55.69 23.26 19.41
N THR A 912 55.60 22.21 20.19
CA THR A 912 54.55 21.21 20.06
C THR A 912 54.21 20.67 21.45
N GLU A 913 52.96 20.33 21.64
CA GLU A 913 52.49 19.64 22.83
C GLU A 913 51.45 18.63 22.42
N ALA A 914 51.41 17.50 23.13
CA ALA A 914 50.36 16.55 23.09
C ALA A 914 49.84 16.32 24.51
N ASN A 915 48.54 16.30 24.69
CA ASN A 915 47.88 16.14 26.00
C ASN A 915 46.77 15.12 25.96
N TYR A 916 46.44 14.63 27.13
CA TYR A 916 45.32 13.77 27.45
C TYR A 916 44.60 14.36 28.66
N LEU A 917 43.26 14.35 28.66
CA LEU A 917 42.44 14.71 29.80
C LEU A 917 41.40 13.60 30.01
N GLY A 918 41.24 13.08 31.20
CA GLY A 918 40.27 12.04 31.45
C GLY A 918 39.79 11.99 32.88
N GLY A 919 38.51 11.54 33.06
CA GLY A 919 37.84 11.35 34.35
C GLY A 919 36.66 12.27 34.61
N GLY A 920 36.34 13.22 33.71
CA GLY A 920 35.12 14.07 33.80
C GLY A 920 33.97 13.57 32.94
N ASP A 921 32.96 14.39 32.73
CA ASP A 921 31.90 14.15 31.74
C ASP A 921 32.36 14.35 30.29
N VAL A 922 33.53 15.01 30.13
CA VAL A 922 34.20 15.14 28.83
C VAL A 922 35.64 14.69 28.98
N ASP A 923 36.04 13.66 28.25
CA ASP A 923 37.39 13.16 28.14
C ASP A 923 37.99 13.70 26.84
N GLN A 924 39.27 14.09 26.87
CA GLN A 924 40.07 14.38 25.71
C GLN A 924 41.01 13.19 25.49
N ASN A 925 40.70 12.31 24.57
CA ASN A 925 41.50 11.12 24.26
C ASN A 925 42.89 11.49 23.82
N TRP A 926 43.01 12.53 23.04
CA TRP A 926 44.25 13.21 22.70
C TRP A 926 43.98 14.66 22.28
N GLY A 927 44.89 15.50 22.59
CA GLY A 927 44.99 16.84 22.03
C GLY A 927 46.44 17.09 21.58
N ALA A 928 46.66 17.79 20.53
CA ALA A 928 48.00 18.14 20.05
C ALA A 928 48.01 19.51 19.39
N ASN A 929 49.11 20.22 19.55
CA ASN A 929 49.40 21.43 18.78
C ASN A 929 50.82 21.42 18.24
N LEU A 930 51.01 22.10 17.12
CA LEU A 930 52.30 22.36 16.50
C LEU A 930 52.37 23.82 16.08
N GLY A 931 53.17 24.60 16.77
CA GLY A 931 53.38 26.00 16.48
C GLY A 931 54.74 26.33 15.85
N VAL A 932 54.75 27.35 15.03
CA VAL A 932 55.91 27.96 14.43
C VAL A 932 55.88 29.44 14.70
N LYS A 933 57.02 29.99 15.10
CA LYS A 933 57.14 31.39 15.43
C LYS A 933 58.35 32.02 14.71
N TYR A 934 58.17 33.21 14.22
CA TYR A 934 59.21 34.09 13.69
C TYR A 934 59.22 35.40 14.39
N THR A 935 60.34 35.75 14.99
CA THR A 935 60.62 37.00 15.72
C THR A 935 61.42 37.91 14.83
N TRP A 936 61.08 39.19 14.75
CA TRP A 936 61.83 40.21 13.97
C TRP A 936 62.60 41.19 14.84
#